data_bcd5b4612a26942af839e826f1d0561c
#
_entry.id   bcd5b4612a26942af839e826f1d0561c
#
_cell.length_a   1.000
_cell.length_b   1.000
_cell.length_c   1.000
_cell.angle_alpha   90.00
_cell.angle_beta   90.00
_cell.angle_gamma   90.00
#
_symmetry.space_group_name_H-M   'P 1'
#
loop_
_entity.id
_entity.type
_entity.pdbx_description
1 polymer ?
#
loop_
_entity_poly.entity_id
_entity_poly.type
_entity_poly.pdbx_seq_one_letter_code
_entity_poly.pdbx_strand_id
1 'polypeptide(L)'
;MKYLFIAEKPSLMRDVQACYKNHKKEVEEKVGEIDFMALSGHVCTNFMPTDYEEWKDKSWKAILYPMIPNPWQIKPIADKRKQNTIAEIGRRVPQYDGIIVGTDSDVEGYGIYWLLEQYLALNEKPALRFIEHSLTDAEILKSLLTMTDYHQNPTHVHFVQSFLIRSRADWLFGMNASRMLTNKRGSLIKAGRVKSPTIKLVYDNSIAIENFANRKYYALEAEYACPGAEIVEKTVSTEGVGTSTAAAIDERSVFKAVLQGEDGDAQFENPKLFAEYALEGIVVSRETKRSSSHAPKLFDLAALQAEAGSKYKFKPDQTLEIVQRLYEKHKVISYPRTQCRYVSTEKAKEFPAMLENLSVFEDLKSIANGIDPDVFEKILKDKAVVNDTEVAKESHDALLPTLKRPDLPRMSREEQIICRMIYTRLLAQFLPKLEEEKTTIQIRHAEAGVNNAVGIESESGVDNAADAAGADRASGIFKATGKIVVEPGWSILYKKSNDHALPKLKKGDRVTAGTIQPVQKETSPPKRLTQATLINAMRNIATQIEDKELKKSLADSQGIGTPATRAAIIKDILDSGYIEEKKSGLYITAKGKSYIDAVKDFDIAYPVFAADMDNNIKKVQRGEAEYEQVMNEVLEKLQEMCQKIGQDPAEVEAELASFEPVQTDIRCIKCGGVMEEQKKHYQCLGCGARVYKNISGAEIDLELLRKLEAGEQSGYLNFQSRAGKPFRAALKLDEQGEAQMVFFEETVKCPKCQKKAVLNQWGVFCGIKKCGHKIFRSFCGHDFSYPEMKTLLDGREVSANFQSKSGKAFRAKVHLNADGDYTFDFTQEERP
;
A
#
# COMPACT_ATOMS: atom_id res chain seq x y z
N MET A 1 27.32 19.61 29.63
CA MET A 1 26.73 20.14 28.38
C MET A 1 25.22 20.13 28.50
N LYS A 2 24.55 21.04 27.83
CA LYS A 2 23.08 21.13 27.80
C LYS A 2 22.58 20.95 26.38
N TYR A 3 21.69 19.95 26.16
CA TYR A 3 21.18 19.57 24.86
C TYR A 3 19.69 19.86 24.73
N LEU A 4 19.26 20.17 23.48
CA LEU A 4 17.86 20.19 23.10
C LEU A 4 17.53 18.92 22.31
N PHE A 5 16.72 18.04 22.87
CA PHE A 5 16.18 16.87 22.17
C PHE A 5 15.02 17.29 21.28
N ILE A 6 15.13 17.05 19.99
CA ILE A 6 14.09 17.35 18.99
C ILE A 6 13.48 16.03 18.50
N ALA A 7 12.33 15.67 19.05
CA ALA A 7 11.57 14.48 18.65
C ALA A 7 10.75 14.73 17.37
N GLU A 8 10.50 13.70 16.57
CA GLU A 8 9.59 13.78 15.43
C GLU A 8 8.13 14.01 15.83
N LYS A 9 7.73 13.45 16.97
CA LYS A 9 6.33 13.42 17.45
C LYS A 9 6.27 13.68 18.96
N PRO A 10 5.17 14.28 19.46
CA PRO A 10 4.97 14.47 20.91
C PRO A 10 4.90 13.15 21.70
N SER A 11 4.50 12.03 21.07
CA SER A 11 4.49 10.71 21.72
C SER A 11 5.89 10.25 22.08
N LEU A 12 6.81 10.26 21.11
CA LEU A 12 8.21 9.89 21.32
C LEU A 12 8.87 10.80 22.35
N MET A 13 8.68 12.12 22.22
CA MET A 13 9.20 13.07 23.20
C MET A 13 8.81 12.73 24.63
N ARG A 14 7.51 12.44 24.88
CA ARG A 14 7.04 12.09 26.23
C ARG A 14 7.68 10.82 26.76
N ASP A 15 7.85 9.82 25.90
CA ASP A 15 8.45 8.55 26.29
C ASP A 15 9.92 8.70 26.64
N VAL A 16 10.69 9.41 25.80
CA VAL A 16 12.12 9.70 26.09
C VAL A 16 12.28 10.59 27.31
N GLN A 17 11.41 11.60 27.49
CA GLN A 17 11.42 12.47 28.66
C GLN A 17 11.09 11.72 29.95
N ALA A 18 10.19 10.74 29.90
CA ALA A 18 9.87 9.90 31.05
C ALA A 18 11.06 9.03 31.44
N CYS A 19 11.68 8.37 30.47
CA CYS A 19 12.90 7.57 30.69
C CYS A 19 14.04 8.44 31.24
N TYR A 20 14.30 9.62 30.64
CA TYR A 20 15.30 10.55 31.13
C TYR A 20 15.05 10.93 32.60
N LYS A 21 13.81 11.21 33.00
CA LYS A 21 13.48 11.54 34.39
C LYS A 21 13.75 10.36 35.36
N ASN A 22 13.46 9.14 34.92
CA ASN A 22 13.70 7.94 35.72
C ASN A 22 15.19 7.65 35.91
N HIS A 23 16.00 7.95 34.88
CA HIS A 23 17.46 7.67 34.83
C HIS A 23 18.31 8.93 34.80
N LYS A 24 17.81 10.04 35.33
CA LYS A 24 18.38 11.38 35.17
C LYS A 24 19.87 11.41 35.50
N LYS A 25 20.27 10.89 36.63
CA LYS A 25 21.68 10.94 37.10
C LYS A 25 22.61 10.24 36.09
N GLU A 26 22.28 9.04 35.68
CA GLU A 26 23.08 8.24 34.75
C GLU A 26 23.23 8.92 33.37
N VAL A 27 22.13 9.49 32.87
CA VAL A 27 22.14 10.17 31.58
C VAL A 27 22.89 11.50 31.66
N GLU A 28 22.71 12.27 32.74
CA GLU A 28 23.41 13.55 32.89
C GLU A 28 24.93 13.37 33.08
N GLU A 29 25.36 12.34 33.81
CA GLU A 29 26.78 12.01 33.96
C GLU A 29 27.46 11.67 32.61
N LYS A 30 26.77 11.00 31.71
CA LYS A 30 27.33 10.53 30.43
C LYS A 30 27.11 11.50 29.28
N VAL A 31 25.93 12.10 29.19
CA VAL A 31 25.50 12.96 28.06
C VAL A 31 25.43 14.41 28.45
N GLY A 32 24.76 14.73 29.55
CA GLY A 32 24.46 16.07 29.99
C GLY A 32 22.98 16.32 30.24
N GLU A 33 22.62 17.56 30.57
CA GLU A 33 21.25 17.97 30.77
C GLU A 33 20.49 18.02 29.45
N ILE A 34 19.26 17.49 29.43
CA ILE A 34 18.42 17.39 28.23
C ILE A 34 17.08 18.08 28.43
N ASP A 35 16.80 19.09 27.61
CA ASP A 35 15.48 19.66 27.41
C ASP A 35 14.82 19.05 26.16
N PHE A 36 13.49 19.15 26.07
CA PHE A 36 12.74 18.42 25.05
C PHE A 36 11.82 19.34 24.25
N MET A 37 11.76 19.10 22.94
CA MET A 37 10.78 19.63 22.01
C MET A 37 10.33 18.55 21.02
N ALA A 38 9.15 18.73 20.44
CA ALA A 38 8.64 17.79 19.44
C ALA A 38 8.16 18.52 18.20
N LEU A 39 8.44 17.90 17.06
CA LEU A 39 7.83 18.24 15.79
C LEU A 39 6.44 17.59 15.66
N SER A 40 5.83 17.72 14.49
CA SER A 40 4.62 17.01 14.06
C SER A 40 4.84 16.41 12.67
N GLY A 41 5.87 15.55 12.56
CA GLY A 41 6.38 15.05 11.28
C GLY A 41 7.09 16.14 10.49
N HIS A 42 7.02 16.10 9.15
CA HIS A 42 7.62 17.13 8.30
C HIS A 42 7.14 18.54 8.65
N VAL A 43 8.06 19.44 8.92
CA VAL A 43 7.80 20.87 9.20
C VAL A 43 8.31 21.76 8.07
N CYS A 44 9.33 21.33 7.33
CA CYS A 44 9.88 21.98 6.16
C CYS A 44 9.72 21.11 4.91
N THR A 45 9.81 21.74 3.73
CA THR A 45 9.71 21.09 2.42
C THR A 45 10.57 21.85 1.42
N ASN A 46 10.94 21.21 0.31
CA ASN A 46 11.58 21.88 -0.82
C ASN A 46 10.62 22.92 -1.42
N PHE A 47 11.18 23.95 -2.03
CA PHE A 47 10.44 24.88 -2.86
C PHE A 47 9.70 24.15 -3.96
N MET A 48 8.49 24.59 -4.25
CA MET A 48 7.75 24.19 -5.45
C MET A 48 8.13 25.11 -6.62
N PRO A 49 7.87 24.74 -7.87
CA PRO A 49 8.19 25.61 -9.00
C PRO A 49 7.58 27.01 -8.90
N THR A 50 6.44 27.15 -8.20
CA THR A 50 5.79 28.44 -7.95
C THR A 50 6.50 29.31 -6.90
N ASP A 51 7.50 28.77 -6.23
CA ASP A 51 8.29 29.53 -5.24
C ASP A 51 9.61 30.06 -5.83
N TYR A 52 10.06 29.51 -6.96
CA TYR A 52 11.26 29.97 -7.66
C TYR A 52 10.96 31.14 -8.58
N GLU A 53 11.74 32.22 -8.51
CA GLU A 53 11.60 33.42 -9.34
C GLU A 53 11.56 33.09 -10.86
N GLU A 54 12.36 32.10 -11.25
CA GLU A 54 12.46 31.66 -12.63
C GLU A 54 11.13 31.11 -13.20
N TRP A 55 10.30 30.46 -12.37
CA TRP A 55 9.10 29.73 -12.84
C TRP A 55 7.78 30.22 -12.25
N LYS A 56 7.79 31.06 -11.20
CA LYS A 56 6.59 31.37 -10.37
C LYS A 56 5.43 31.98 -11.14
N ASP A 57 5.76 32.82 -12.12
CA ASP A 57 4.77 33.58 -12.88
C ASP A 57 4.55 33.06 -14.31
N LYS A 58 5.30 32.02 -14.72
CA LYS A 58 5.18 31.43 -16.05
C LYS A 58 4.05 30.43 -16.15
N SER A 59 3.36 30.38 -17.29
CA SER A 59 2.52 29.25 -17.63
C SER A 59 3.36 28.00 -17.78
N TRP A 60 2.78 26.82 -17.60
CA TRP A 60 3.52 25.57 -17.78
C TRP A 60 4.04 25.38 -19.20
N LYS A 61 3.38 26.00 -20.21
CA LYS A 61 3.83 25.98 -21.60
C LYS A 61 5.01 26.90 -21.85
N ALA A 62 5.13 27.98 -21.07
CA ALA A 62 6.21 28.97 -21.18
C ALA A 62 7.47 28.57 -20.36
N ILE A 63 7.50 27.41 -19.73
CA ILE A 63 8.66 26.89 -19.00
C ILE A 63 9.47 25.99 -19.92
N LEU A 64 10.78 26.22 -20.02
CA LEU A 64 11.71 25.29 -20.64
C LEU A 64 11.99 24.13 -19.69
N TYR A 65 11.87 22.91 -20.20
CA TYR A 65 12.12 21.67 -19.44
C TYR A 65 13.47 21.05 -19.84
N PRO A 66 14.18 20.39 -18.92
CA PRO A 66 13.77 20.11 -17.56
C PRO A 66 13.92 21.30 -16.59
N MET A 67 12.98 21.44 -15.67
CA MET A 67 13.15 22.31 -14.49
C MET A 67 14.09 21.62 -13.50
N ILE A 68 15.22 22.23 -13.22
CA ILE A 68 16.21 21.75 -12.26
C ILE A 68 16.52 22.88 -11.30
N PRO A 69 16.10 22.77 -10.00
CA PRO A 69 16.42 23.79 -9.01
C PRO A 69 17.94 23.96 -8.79
N ASN A 70 18.43 25.19 -8.87
CA ASN A 70 19.82 25.53 -8.56
C ASN A 70 19.92 26.95 -8.01
N PRO A 71 20.18 27.14 -6.68
CA PRO A 71 20.26 26.09 -5.65
C PRO A 71 18.90 25.51 -5.26
N TRP A 72 18.89 24.33 -4.64
CA TRP A 72 17.72 23.80 -3.96
C TRP A 72 17.39 24.67 -2.74
N GLN A 73 16.13 25.08 -2.63
CA GLN A 73 15.65 25.93 -1.56
C GLN A 73 14.58 25.22 -0.72
N ILE A 74 14.52 25.58 0.56
CA ILE A 74 13.65 24.97 1.56
C ILE A 74 12.76 26.03 2.17
N LYS A 75 11.51 25.68 2.45
CA LYS A 75 10.54 26.53 3.12
C LYS A 75 9.78 25.80 4.21
N PRO A 76 9.23 26.48 5.20
CA PRO A 76 8.26 25.91 6.13
C PRO A 76 7.02 25.46 5.39
N ILE A 77 6.42 24.37 5.85
CA ILE A 77 5.11 23.94 5.38
C ILE A 77 4.07 25.01 5.79
N ALA A 78 3.10 25.29 4.91
CA ALA A 78 2.05 26.27 5.11
C ALA A 78 1.01 25.79 6.16
N ASP A 79 1.48 25.59 7.39
CA ASP A 79 0.71 25.23 8.57
C ASP A 79 1.20 26.10 9.74
N LYS A 80 0.32 26.93 10.29
CA LYS A 80 0.67 27.89 11.34
C LYS A 80 1.25 27.22 12.60
N ARG A 81 0.78 26.01 12.95
CA ARG A 81 1.29 25.30 14.13
C ARG A 81 2.73 24.83 13.90
N LYS A 82 3.01 24.30 12.70
CA LYS A 82 4.36 23.88 12.31
C LYS A 82 5.32 25.06 12.26
N GLN A 83 4.88 26.18 11.68
CA GLN A 83 5.67 27.42 11.64
C GLN A 83 5.98 27.95 13.04
N ASN A 84 5.01 27.94 13.95
CA ASN A 84 5.23 28.32 15.34
C ASN A 84 6.23 27.38 16.03
N THR A 85 6.17 26.08 15.76
CA THR A 85 7.13 25.10 16.30
C THR A 85 8.55 25.40 15.80
N ILE A 86 8.73 25.68 14.51
CA ILE A 86 10.03 26.05 13.92
C ILE A 86 10.57 27.34 14.60
N ALA A 87 9.73 28.36 14.71
CA ALA A 87 10.12 29.62 15.34
C ALA A 87 10.53 29.44 16.81
N GLU A 88 9.81 28.58 17.54
CA GLU A 88 10.14 28.28 18.94
C GLU A 88 11.47 27.52 19.07
N ILE A 89 11.72 26.53 18.17
CA ILE A 89 13.01 25.82 18.12
C ILE A 89 14.14 26.83 17.84
N GLY A 90 14.00 27.66 16.80
CA GLY A 90 15.01 28.67 16.45
C GLY A 90 15.31 29.63 17.58
N ARG A 91 14.29 30.03 18.37
CA ARG A 91 14.47 30.91 19.55
C ARG A 91 15.17 30.18 20.69
N ARG A 92 14.98 28.90 20.89
CA ARG A 92 15.54 28.12 22.00
C ARG A 92 16.95 27.59 21.74
N VAL A 93 17.24 27.12 20.53
CA VAL A 93 18.53 26.47 20.19
C VAL A 93 19.77 27.28 20.63
N PRO A 94 19.82 28.61 20.56
CA PRO A 94 20.99 29.38 21.05
C PRO A 94 21.33 29.16 22.54
N GLN A 95 20.36 28.64 23.33
CA GLN A 95 20.53 28.42 24.78
C GLN A 95 21.13 27.05 25.11
N TYR A 96 21.42 26.24 24.10
CA TYR A 96 21.93 24.86 24.24
C TYR A 96 23.32 24.72 23.61
N ASP A 97 24.14 23.85 24.18
CA ASP A 97 25.47 23.52 23.66
C ASP A 97 25.37 22.67 22.41
N GLY A 98 24.33 21.83 22.32
CA GLY A 98 24.12 20.94 21.18
C GLY A 98 22.65 20.48 21.04
N ILE A 99 22.41 19.67 20.05
CA ILE A 99 21.10 19.12 19.70
C ILE A 99 21.16 17.59 19.77
N ILE A 100 20.07 16.97 20.24
CA ILE A 100 19.86 15.53 20.07
C ILE A 100 18.79 15.32 19.03
N VAL A 101 19.16 14.68 17.92
CA VAL A 101 18.29 14.36 16.79
C VAL A 101 17.47 13.13 17.12
N GLY A 102 16.24 13.35 17.56
CA GLY A 102 15.28 12.33 17.98
C GLY A 102 14.12 12.14 17.01
N THR A 103 14.36 12.35 15.71
CA THR A 103 13.40 11.95 14.67
C THR A 103 13.45 10.44 14.45
N ASP A 104 12.39 9.84 13.85
CA ASP A 104 12.31 8.39 13.61
C ASP A 104 13.60 7.89 12.92
N SER A 105 14.00 6.65 13.20
CA SER A 105 15.30 6.10 12.77
C SER A 105 15.27 5.54 11.34
N ASP A 106 14.38 6.04 10.51
CA ASP A 106 14.31 5.74 9.07
C ASP A 106 14.82 6.91 8.21
N VAL A 107 14.97 6.69 6.91
CA VAL A 107 15.45 7.70 5.95
C VAL A 107 14.61 8.98 5.98
N GLU A 108 13.30 8.87 6.21
CA GLU A 108 12.40 10.02 6.29
C GLU A 108 12.67 10.86 7.55
N GLY A 109 12.90 10.21 8.70
CA GLY A 109 13.23 10.90 9.94
C GLY A 109 14.55 11.67 9.84
N TYR A 110 15.56 11.12 9.17
CA TYR A 110 16.80 11.85 8.86
C TYR A 110 16.52 13.08 7.99
N GLY A 111 15.66 12.94 6.99
CA GLY A 111 15.27 14.05 6.13
C GLY A 111 14.47 15.14 6.81
N ILE A 112 13.58 14.77 7.73
CA ILE A 112 12.80 15.74 8.53
C ILE A 112 13.73 16.66 9.32
N TYR A 113 14.72 16.08 10.01
CA TYR A 113 15.66 16.87 10.77
C TYR A 113 16.60 17.69 9.87
N TRP A 114 17.16 17.09 8.81
CA TRP A 114 18.04 17.79 7.88
C TRP A 114 17.36 19.02 7.26
N LEU A 115 16.12 18.92 6.83
CA LEU A 115 15.37 20.05 6.28
C LEU A 115 15.17 21.16 7.33
N LEU A 116 14.91 20.81 8.59
CA LEU A 116 14.80 21.77 9.67
C LEU A 116 16.14 22.45 9.98
N GLU A 117 17.21 21.65 10.03
CA GLU A 117 18.57 22.09 10.28
C GLU A 117 19.04 23.09 9.23
N GLN A 118 18.84 22.77 7.94
CA GLN A 118 19.18 23.67 6.84
C GLN A 118 18.36 24.97 6.90
N TYR A 119 17.07 24.86 7.17
CA TYR A 119 16.20 26.04 7.24
C TYR A 119 16.57 26.99 8.39
N LEU A 120 16.97 26.47 9.53
CA LEU A 120 17.37 27.24 10.70
C LEU A 120 18.88 27.52 10.76
N ALA A 121 19.66 27.07 9.78
CA ALA A 121 21.14 27.19 9.74
C ALA A 121 21.83 26.65 11.01
N LEU A 122 21.50 25.40 11.38
CA LEU A 122 21.99 24.76 12.61
C LEU A 122 23.20 23.84 12.39
N ASN A 123 23.72 23.73 11.19
CA ASN A 123 24.77 22.78 10.79
C ASN A 123 26.06 22.88 11.64
N GLU A 124 26.33 24.05 12.23
CA GLU A 124 27.52 24.26 13.10
C GLU A 124 27.27 23.85 14.54
N LYS A 125 26.03 23.53 14.93
CA LYS A 125 25.72 23.05 16.26
C LYS A 125 26.13 21.60 16.42
N PRO A 126 26.87 21.20 17.49
CA PRO A 126 27.08 19.79 17.79
C PRO A 126 25.76 19.04 17.83
N ALA A 127 25.68 17.92 17.15
CA ALA A 127 24.46 17.13 17.10
C ALA A 127 24.74 15.65 17.36
N LEU A 128 23.96 15.04 18.25
CA LEU A 128 23.99 13.61 18.55
C LEU A 128 22.75 12.94 17.97
N ARG A 129 22.91 11.74 17.44
CA ARG A 129 21.80 10.96 16.88
C ARG A 129 21.28 9.94 17.89
N PHE A 130 20.03 10.09 18.27
CA PHE A 130 19.26 9.12 19.02
C PHE A 130 18.59 8.12 18.06
N ILE A 131 18.83 6.83 18.25
CA ILE A 131 18.27 5.74 17.43
C ILE A 131 17.48 4.81 18.33
N GLU A 132 16.17 4.73 18.10
CA GLU A 132 15.29 3.81 18.81
C GLU A 132 14.95 2.57 17.97
N HIS A 133 15.01 1.41 18.59
CA HIS A 133 14.52 0.14 18.00
C HIS A 133 13.18 -0.27 18.60
N SER A 134 12.88 0.20 19.81
CA SER A 134 11.57 0.07 20.47
C SER A 134 11.39 1.18 21.51
N LEU A 135 10.15 1.37 21.98
CA LEU A 135 9.80 2.40 22.96
C LEU A 135 9.70 1.85 24.40
N THR A 136 10.42 0.77 24.70
CA THR A 136 10.58 0.30 26.09
C THR A 136 11.59 1.17 26.83
N ASP A 137 11.43 1.31 28.15
CA ASP A 137 12.30 2.17 28.99
C ASP A 137 13.78 1.77 28.86
N ALA A 138 14.06 0.46 28.91
CA ALA A 138 15.41 -0.07 28.78
C ALA A 138 16.06 0.26 27.40
N GLU A 139 15.31 0.14 26.31
CA GLU A 139 15.83 0.43 24.97
C GLU A 139 16.06 1.94 24.78
N ILE A 140 15.14 2.77 25.28
CA ILE A 140 15.30 4.24 25.25
C ILE A 140 16.54 4.66 26.04
N LEU A 141 16.74 4.10 27.26
CA LEU A 141 17.93 4.37 28.06
C LEU A 141 19.22 3.97 27.32
N LYS A 142 19.25 2.76 26.79
CA LYS A 142 20.38 2.27 25.99
C LYS A 142 20.67 3.24 24.83
N SER A 143 19.64 3.66 24.10
CA SER A 143 19.77 4.58 22.97
C SER A 143 20.31 5.96 23.42
N LEU A 144 19.84 6.50 24.55
CA LEU A 144 20.39 7.75 25.10
C LEU A 144 21.86 7.64 25.48
N LEU A 145 22.29 6.47 25.99
CA LEU A 145 23.67 6.27 26.43
C LEU A 145 24.65 5.89 25.29
N THR A 146 24.13 5.56 24.09
CA THR A 146 24.95 5.11 22.95
C THR A 146 24.84 6.00 21.73
N MET A 147 24.38 7.22 21.89
CA MET A 147 24.30 8.19 20.79
C MET A 147 25.64 8.46 20.15
N THR A 148 25.65 8.68 18.83
CA THR A 148 26.83 9.01 18.03
C THR A 148 26.68 10.38 17.39
N ASP A 149 27.79 10.95 16.94
CA ASP A 149 27.79 12.24 16.23
C ASP A 149 26.96 12.16 14.95
N TYR A 150 26.03 13.07 14.78
CA TYR A 150 25.10 13.08 13.64
C TYR A 150 25.79 13.48 12.35
N HIS A 151 26.74 14.42 12.38
CA HIS A 151 27.38 14.97 11.20
C HIS A 151 28.59 14.17 10.72
N GLN A 152 29.32 13.52 11.66
CA GLN A 152 30.57 12.86 11.35
C GLN A 152 30.44 11.36 11.16
N ASN A 153 29.38 10.73 11.67
CA ASN A 153 29.17 9.30 11.49
C ASN A 153 28.76 9.00 10.05
N PRO A 154 29.55 8.24 9.27
CA PRO A 154 29.27 7.97 7.86
C PRO A 154 27.88 7.38 7.62
N THR A 155 27.38 6.52 8.50
CA THR A 155 26.03 5.94 8.39
C THR A 155 24.96 7.02 8.38
N HIS A 156 25.07 8.01 9.27
CA HIS A 156 24.08 9.11 9.33
C HIS A 156 24.14 9.97 8.07
N VAL A 157 25.35 10.26 7.60
CA VAL A 157 25.56 11.03 6.34
C VAL A 157 24.91 10.31 5.16
N HIS A 158 25.12 8.99 5.02
CA HIS A 158 24.54 8.20 3.94
C HIS A 158 23.01 8.16 3.99
N PHE A 159 22.41 8.13 5.18
CA PHE A 159 20.95 8.22 5.32
C PHE A 159 20.40 9.56 4.85
N VAL A 160 21.06 10.67 5.22
CA VAL A 160 20.73 12.01 4.73
C VAL A 160 20.86 12.09 3.21
N GLN A 161 21.97 11.60 2.64
CA GLN A 161 22.20 11.57 1.20
C GLN A 161 21.12 10.76 0.46
N SER A 162 20.77 9.60 1.00
CA SER A 162 19.69 8.75 0.46
C SER A 162 18.33 9.48 0.45
N PHE A 163 18.00 10.20 1.53
CA PHE A 163 16.82 11.04 1.58
C PHE A 163 16.85 12.14 0.51
N LEU A 164 17.97 12.83 0.37
CA LEU A 164 18.12 13.93 -0.58
C LEU A 164 17.92 13.46 -2.03
N ILE A 165 18.56 12.34 -2.42
CA ILE A 165 18.39 11.77 -3.76
C ILE A 165 16.92 11.44 -3.99
N ARG A 166 16.28 10.75 -3.06
CA ARG A 166 14.85 10.39 -3.18
C ARG A 166 13.96 11.61 -3.32
N SER A 167 14.08 12.55 -2.40
CA SER A 167 13.26 13.78 -2.36
C SER A 167 13.44 14.61 -3.64
N ARG A 168 14.68 14.75 -4.10
CA ARG A 168 15.00 15.49 -5.31
C ARG A 168 14.54 14.76 -6.56
N ALA A 169 14.76 13.45 -6.67
CA ALA A 169 14.26 12.64 -7.79
C ALA A 169 12.73 12.67 -7.88
N ASP A 170 12.03 12.52 -6.76
CA ASP A 170 10.56 12.58 -6.73
C ASP A 170 10.04 13.95 -7.17
N TRP A 171 10.72 15.04 -6.78
CA TRP A 171 10.42 16.38 -7.24
C TRP A 171 10.70 16.54 -8.74
N LEU A 172 11.90 16.16 -9.20
CA LEU A 172 12.35 16.31 -10.59
C LEU A 172 11.44 15.56 -11.55
N PHE A 173 11.25 14.26 -11.34
CA PHE A 173 10.37 13.47 -12.21
C PHE A 173 8.90 13.86 -12.06
N GLY A 174 8.44 14.09 -10.83
CA GLY A 174 7.05 14.44 -10.57
C GLY A 174 6.65 15.78 -11.18
N MET A 175 7.46 16.83 -11.02
CA MET A 175 7.15 18.17 -11.53
C MET A 175 7.29 18.25 -13.04
N ASN A 176 8.39 17.75 -13.60
CA ASN A 176 8.65 17.82 -15.02
C ASN A 176 7.66 16.96 -15.82
N ALA A 177 7.57 15.66 -15.51
CA ALA A 177 6.66 14.76 -16.24
C ALA A 177 5.19 15.21 -16.14
N SER A 178 4.73 15.59 -14.94
CA SER A 178 3.33 16.01 -14.77
C SER A 178 2.97 17.21 -15.63
N ARG A 179 3.84 18.22 -15.71
CA ARG A 179 3.56 19.44 -16.46
C ARG A 179 3.69 19.24 -17.95
N MET A 180 4.77 18.59 -18.40
CA MET A 180 4.98 18.33 -19.82
C MET A 180 3.86 17.45 -20.40
N LEU A 181 3.49 16.37 -19.71
CA LEU A 181 2.38 15.50 -20.13
C LEU A 181 1.02 16.20 -20.09
N THR A 182 0.80 17.07 -19.07
CA THR A 182 -0.40 17.92 -19.02
C THR A 182 -0.47 18.88 -20.19
N ASN A 183 0.62 19.53 -20.55
CA ASN A 183 0.68 20.41 -21.71
C ASN A 183 0.38 19.65 -23.00
N LYS A 184 0.99 18.46 -23.17
CA LYS A 184 0.82 17.63 -24.37
C LYS A 184 -0.60 17.07 -24.53
N ARG A 185 -1.28 16.74 -23.42
CA ARG A 185 -2.60 16.10 -23.43
C ARG A 185 -3.77 17.07 -23.21
N GLY A 186 -3.50 18.28 -22.77
CA GLY A 186 -4.52 19.28 -22.48
C GLY A 186 -5.38 18.97 -21.24
N SER A 187 -5.02 17.93 -20.47
CA SER A 187 -5.71 17.52 -19.24
C SER A 187 -4.70 17.21 -18.14
N LEU A 188 -5.07 17.47 -16.87
CA LEU A 188 -4.15 17.32 -15.74
C LEU A 188 -3.67 15.87 -15.55
N ILE A 189 -2.37 15.66 -15.75
CA ILE A 189 -1.64 14.42 -15.52
C ILE A 189 -0.75 14.62 -14.30
N LYS A 190 -0.91 13.78 -13.27
CA LYS A 190 -0.04 13.77 -12.09
C LYS A 190 0.84 12.52 -12.13
N ALA A 191 1.93 12.60 -12.88
CA ALA A 191 2.91 11.54 -12.95
C ALA A 191 3.80 11.51 -11.70
N GLY A 192 4.33 10.34 -11.38
CA GLY A 192 5.24 10.17 -10.25
C GLY A 192 5.91 8.82 -10.29
N ARG A 193 7.16 8.77 -9.83
CA ARG A 193 8.06 7.62 -9.91
C ARG A 193 7.48 6.32 -9.29
N VAL A 194 6.71 6.42 -8.24
CA VAL A 194 6.06 5.26 -7.60
C VAL A 194 4.58 5.15 -7.99
N LYS A 195 3.89 6.28 -8.13
CA LYS A 195 2.47 6.33 -8.44
C LYS A 195 2.14 5.76 -9.82
N SER A 196 2.87 6.19 -10.85
CA SER A 196 2.62 5.76 -12.22
C SER A 196 2.76 4.24 -12.40
N PRO A 197 3.87 3.61 -11.97
CA PRO A 197 4.00 2.16 -12.09
C PRO A 197 3.01 1.39 -11.22
N THR A 198 2.57 1.93 -10.08
CA THR A 198 1.53 1.27 -9.26
C THR A 198 0.18 1.24 -9.99
N ILE A 199 -0.20 2.33 -10.69
CA ILE A 199 -1.40 2.33 -11.54
C ILE A 199 -1.24 1.33 -12.67
N LYS A 200 -0.05 1.25 -13.28
CA LYS A 200 0.25 0.33 -14.37
C LYS A 200 0.11 -1.15 -13.95
N LEU A 201 0.55 -1.53 -12.76
CA LEU A 201 0.34 -2.89 -12.25
C LEU A 201 -1.15 -3.28 -12.21
N VAL A 202 -2.02 -2.37 -11.80
CA VAL A 202 -3.47 -2.64 -11.79
C VAL A 202 -4.05 -2.61 -13.21
N TYR A 203 -3.54 -1.73 -14.08
CA TYR A 203 -3.91 -1.67 -15.48
C TYR A 203 -3.57 -2.99 -16.18
N ASP A 204 -2.32 -3.46 -16.10
CA ASP A 204 -1.86 -4.69 -16.75
C ASP A 204 -2.65 -5.90 -16.28
N ASN A 205 -2.90 -6.02 -14.97
CA ASN A 205 -3.74 -7.08 -14.43
C ASN A 205 -5.19 -6.98 -14.94
N SER A 206 -5.75 -5.77 -15.04
CA SER A 206 -7.11 -5.58 -15.54
C SER A 206 -7.23 -5.94 -17.01
N ILE A 207 -6.28 -5.51 -17.84
CA ILE A 207 -6.26 -5.81 -19.28
C ILE A 207 -6.01 -7.31 -19.53
N ALA A 208 -5.11 -7.93 -18.77
CA ALA A 208 -4.88 -9.36 -18.85
C ALA A 208 -6.15 -10.18 -18.55
N ILE A 209 -6.98 -9.71 -17.61
CA ILE A 209 -8.27 -10.35 -17.30
C ILE A 209 -9.33 -10.03 -18.37
N GLU A 210 -9.40 -8.77 -18.83
CA GLU A 210 -10.37 -8.34 -19.86
C GLU A 210 -10.13 -9.04 -21.20
N ASN A 211 -8.86 -9.22 -21.58
CA ASN A 211 -8.46 -9.86 -22.83
C ASN A 211 -8.37 -11.40 -22.74
N PHE A 212 -8.58 -11.95 -21.53
CA PHE A 212 -8.48 -13.38 -21.34
C PHE A 212 -9.65 -14.10 -22.03
N ALA A 213 -9.32 -14.92 -23.00
CA ALA A 213 -10.28 -15.79 -23.66
C ALA A 213 -10.35 -17.12 -22.91
N ASN A 214 -11.47 -17.39 -22.26
CA ASN A 214 -11.72 -18.68 -21.65
C ASN A 214 -11.70 -19.76 -22.73
N ARG A 215 -10.77 -20.71 -22.57
CA ARG A 215 -10.70 -21.89 -23.44
C ARG A 215 -11.19 -23.10 -22.66
N LYS A 216 -12.22 -23.72 -23.16
CA LYS A 216 -12.63 -25.06 -22.71
C LYS A 216 -11.72 -26.09 -23.35
N TYR A 217 -11.23 -26.98 -22.55
CA TYR A 217 -10.43 -28.12 -23.01
C TYR A 217 -10.83 -29.37 -22.24
N TYR A 218 -10.46 -30.50 -22.78
CA TYR A 218 -10.68 -31.80 -22.14
C TYR A 218 -9.34 -32.37 -21.73
N ALA A 219 -9.27 -32.89 -20.49
CA ALA A 219 -8.19 -33.72 -20.01
C ALA A 219 -8.73 -35.13 -19.82
N LEU A 220 -7.95 -36.15 -20.16
CA LEU A 220 -8.35 -37.52 -19.93
C LEU A 220 -7.94 -37.92 -18.52
N GLU A 221 -8.91 -38.22 -17.66
CA GLU A 221 -8.71 -38.64 -16.27
C GLU A 221 -9.03 -40.13 -16.12
N ALA A 222 -8.13 -40.84 -15.46
CA ALA A 222 -8.32 -42.21 -15.01
C ALA A 222 -8.54 -42.25 -13.51
N GLU A 223 -9.54 -42.95 -13.05
CA GLU A 223 -9.83 -43.16 -11.62
C GLU A 223 -9.52 -44.59 -11.22
N TYR A 224 -8.75 -44.74 -10.14
CA TYR A 224 -8.34 -46.04 -9.63
C TYR A 224 -8.83 -46.24 -8.21
N ALA A 225 -9.32 -47.41 -7.86
CA ALA A 225 -9.57 -47.79 -6.48
C ALA A 225 -8.24 -48.04 -5.74
N CYS A 226 -8.12 -47.55 -4.52
CA CYS A 226 -6.99 -47.89 -3.67
C CYS A 226 -7.05 -49.36 -3.26
N PRO A 227 -5.95 -50.09 -3.24
CA PRO A 227 -5.92 -51.47 -2.76
C PRO A 227 -6.39 -51.53 -1.31
N GLY A 228 -7.41 -52.34 -1.01
CA GLY A 228 -8.00 -52.51 0.31
C GLY A 228 -9.19 -51.57 0.59
N ALA A 229 -9.71 -50.87 -0.41
CA ALA A 229 -10.94 -50.10 -0.27
C ALA A 229 -12.16 -51.04 -0.15
N GLU A 230 -12.94 -50.90 0.92
CA GLU A 230 -14.24 -51.57 1.01
C GLU A 230 -15.22 -50.97 -0.01
N ILE A 231 -15.87 -51.82 -0.78
CA ILE A 231 -16.93 -51.43 -1.71
C ILE A 231 -18.18 -51.19 -0.88
N VAL A 232 -18.58 -49.95 -0.71
CA VAL A 232 -19.82 -49.56 -0.07
C VAL A 232 -20.93 -49.53 -1.13
N GLU A 233 -21.89 -50.44 -1.06
CA GLU A 233 -23.08 -50.42 -1.91
C GLU A 233 -23.95 -49.21 -1.58
N LYS A 234 -23.96 -48.19 -2.43
CA LYS A 234 -24.91 -47.11 -2.39
C LYS A 234 -26.15 -47.44 -3.23
N THR A 235 -27.27 -47.62 -2.58
CA THR A 235 -28.56 -47.70 -3.24
C THR A 235 -29.01 -46.29 -3.66
N VAL A 236 -29.00 -46.03 -4.96
CA VAL A 236 -29.54 -44.76 -5.49
C VAL A 236 -30.99 -45.05 -5.92
N SER A 237 -31.94 -44.53 -5.15
CA SER A 237 -33.36 -44.51 -5.54
C SER A 237 -33.64 -43.25 -6.37
N THR A 238 -33.85 -43.44 -7.67
CA THR A 238 -34.47 -42.39 -8.52
C THR A 238 -35.97 -42.62 -8.53
N GLU A 239 -36.75 -41.62 -8.15
CA GLU A 239 -38.20 -41.64 -8.25
C GLU A 239 -38.59 -41.94 -9.69
N GLY A 240 -39.17 -43.13 -9.92
CA GLY A 240 -39.87 -43.49 -11.14
C GLY A 240 -39.28 -44.57 -12.04
N VAL A 241 -38.04 -45.08 -11.84
CA VAL A 241 -37.52 -46.22 -12.63
C VAL A 241 -36.54 -46.99 -11.74
N GLY A 242 -36.93 -48.21 -11.41
CA GLY A 242 -36.19 -49.32 -10.78
C GLY A 242 -34.90 -49.03 -10.02
N THR A 243 -34.78 -49.59 -8.83
CA THR A 243 -33.55 -49.64 -8.03
C THR A 243 -32.43 -50.36 -8.79
N SER A 244 -31.40 -49.64 -9.19
CA SER A 244 -30.12 -50.23 -9.60
C SER A 244 -29.09 -50.01 -8.47
N THR A 245 -28.53 -51.12 -8.00
CA THR A 245 -27.35 -51.13 -7.12
C THR A 245 -26.13 -50.76 -7.92
N ALA A 246 -25.65 -49.53 -7.82
CA ALA A 246 -24.34 -49.17 -8.31
C ALA A 246 -23.32 -49.32 -7.17
N ALA A 247 -22.28 -50.06 -7.34
CA ALA A 247 -21.15 -50.11 -6.42
C ALA A 247 -20.48 -48.74 -6.38
N ALA A 248 -20.68 -48.00 -5.32
CA ALA A 248 -19.98 -46.76 -5.12
C ALA A 248 -18.76 -47.01 -4.22
N ILE A 249 -17.58 -46.74 -4.75
CA ILE A 249 -16.35 -46.70 -3.94
C ILE A 249 -16.37 -45.45 -3.10
N ASP A 250 -16.00 -45.57 -1.81
CA ASP A 250 -15.85 -44.35 -0.94
C ASP A 250 -14.90 -43.39 -1.64
N GLU A 251 -15.33 -42.14 -1.85
CA GLU A 251 -14.54 -41.08 -2.51
C GLU A 251 -13.15 -40.90 -1.90
N ARG A 252 -12.94 -41.31 -0.64
CA ARG A 252 -11.64 -41.29 0.07
C ARG A 252 -10.73 -42.43 -0.32
N SER A 253 -11.22 -43.40 -1.04
CA SER A 253 -10.52 -44.66 -1.48
C SER A 253 -10.13 -44.65 -2.94
N VAL A 254 -10.25 -43.50 -3.62
CA VAL A 254 -9.96 -43.36 -5.05
C VAL A 254 -8.82 -42.38 -5.25
N PHE A 255 -7.92 -42.69 -6.19
CA PHE A 255 -6.97 -41.69 -6.66
C PHE A 255 -7.13 -41.49 -8.19
N LYS A 256 -6.80 -40.27 -8.63
CA LYS A 256 -6.93 -39.89 -10.04
C LYS A 256 -5.56 -39.69 -10.67
N ALA A 257 -5.45 -40.09 -11.94
CA ALA A 257 -4.30 -39.80 -12.77
C ALA A 257 -4.76 -39.14 -14.07
N VAL A 258 -3.95 -38.25 -14.62
CA VAL A 258 -4.22 -37.46 -15.82
C VAL A 258 -3.24 -37.88 -16.92
N LEU A 259 -3.75 -38.07 -18.15
CA LEU A 259 -2.93 -38.35 -19.32
C LEU A 259 -1.91 -37.21 -19.53
N GLN A 260 -0.65 -37.61 -19.77
CA GLN A 260 0.44 -36.66 -20.00
C GLN A 260 0.66 -36.42 -21.50
N GLY A 261 0.86 -35.18 -21.89
CA GLY A 261 1.38 -34.74 -23.18
C GLY A 261 2.87 -34.35 -23.05
N GLU A 262 3.42 -33.75 -24.08
CA GLU A 262 4.84 -33.35 -24.13
C GLU A 262 5.20 -32.32 -23.06
N ASP A 263 4.34 -31.31 -22.83
CA ASP A 263 4.59 -30.18 -21.93
C ASP A 263 3.72 -30.20 -20.65
N GLY A 264 3.25 -31.34 -20.21
CA GLY A 264 2.40 -31.49 -19.03
C GLY A 264 1.14 -32.30 -19.26
N ASP A 265 0.02 -31.97 -18.61
CA ASP A 265 -1.24 -32.67 -18.81
C ASP A 265 -1.74 -32.46 -20.24
N ALA A 266 -2.09 -33.59 -20.93
CA ALA A 266 -2.60 -33.55 -22.29
C ALA A 266 -3.93 -32.77 -22.33
N GLN A 267 -4.04 -31.83 -23.28
CA GLN A 267 -5.21 -30.99 -23.45
C GLN A 267 -5.77 -31.13 -24.86
N PHE A 268 -7.05 -31.42 -24.99
CA PHE A 268 -7.74 -31.61 -26.27
C PHE A 268 -8.94 -30.63 -26.37
N GLU A 269 -9.19 -30.14 -27.56
CA GLU A 269 -10.33 -29.28 -27.84
C GLU A 269 -11.67 -30.03 -27.96
N ASN A 270 -11.61 -31.32 -28.33
CA ASN A 270 -12.77 -32.16 -28.53
C ASN A 270 -12.58 -33.49 -27.79
N PRO A 271 -13.57 -33.99 -27.02
CA PRO A 271 -13.52 -35.28 -26.34
C PRO A 271 -13.42 -36.47 -27.28
N LYS A 272 -13.76 -36.32 -28.57
CA LYS A 272 -13.62 -37.37 -29.58
C LYS A 272 -12.19 -37.55 -30.11
N LEU A 273 -11.27 -36.68 -29.76
CA LEU A 273 -9.86 -36.75 -30.17
C LEU A 273 -9.02 -37.64 -29.25
N PHE A 274 -9.59 -38.12 -28.15
CA PHE A 274 -8.90 -39.08 -27.29
C PHE A 274 -8.86 -40.45 -27.92
N ALA A 275 -7.69 -41.06 -27.86
CA ALA A 275 -7.60 -42.49 -28.05
C ALA A 275 -8.33 -43.21 -26.90
N GLU A 276 -8.99 -44.34 -27.22
CA GLU A 276 -9.52 -45.22 -26.19
C GLU A 276 -8.38 -46.01 -25.56
N TYR A 277 -8.37 -46.11 -24.24
CA TYR A 277 -7.34 -46.80 -23.48
C TYR A 277 -7.94 -47.99 -22.76
N ALA A 278 -7.18 -49.10 -22.71
CA ALA A 278 -7.54 -50.25 -21.90
C ALA A 278 -7.59 -49.85 -20.42
N LEU A 279 -8.57 -50.43 -19.69
CA LEU A 279 -8.69 -50.14 -18.25
C LEU A 279 -7.52 -50.72 -17.43
N GLU A 280 -6.90 -51.78 -17.93
CA GLU A 280 -5.71 -52.34 -17.31
C GLU A 280 -4.49 -51.48 -17.63
N GLY A 281 -3.73 -51.13 -16.60
CA GLY A 281 -2.50 -50.36 -16.70
C GLY A 281 -1.37 -51.00 -15.90
N ILE A 282 -0.16 -50.58 -16.22
CA ILE A 282 1.05 -51.01 -15.50
C ILE A 282 1.76 -49.75 -14.94
N VAL A 283 2.10 -49.82 -13.68
CA VAL A 283 2.92 -48.76 -13.03
C VAL A 283 4.33 -48.78 -13.62
N VAL A 284 4.67 -47.74 -14.37
CA VAL A 284 5.98 -47.61 -15.02
C VAL A 284 7.01 -46.90 -14.15
N SER A 285 6.51 -45.96 -13.30
CA SER A 285 7.37 -45.33 -12.31
C SER A 285 6.61 -44.92 -11.06
N ARG A 286 7.30 -44.97 -9.93
CA ARG A 286 6.88 -44.35 -8.68
C ARG A 286 8.07 -43.62 -8.10
N GLU A 287 7.93 -42.30 -7.98
CA GLU A 287 8.96 -41.46 -7.43
C GLU A 287 8.40 -40.75 -6.19
N THR A 288 9.12 -40.83 -5.10
CA THR A 288 8.79 -40.04 -3.87
C THR A 288 9.92 -39.07 -3.58
N LYS A 289 9.60 -37.79 -3.57
CA LYS A 289 10.54 -36.74 -3.24
C LYS A 289 10.18 -36.15 -1.90
N ARG A 290 11.13 -36.14 -0.99
CA ARG A 290 11.00 -35.46 0.31
C ARG A 290 11.47 -34.01 0.15
N SER A 291 10.68 -33.08 0.62
CA SER A 291 11.01 -31.67 0.67
C SER A 291 10.90 -31.15 2.09
N SER A 292 11.83 -30.28 2.46
CA SER A 292 11.85 -29.62 3.75
C SER A 292 11.78 -28.13 3.55
N SER A 293 10.91 -27.44 4.27
CA SER A 293 10.76 -25.99 4.20
C SER A 293 10.86 -25.33 5.57
N HIS A 294 11.60 -24.23 5.62
CA HIS A 294 11.70 -23.38 6.79
C HIS A 294 10.39 -22.63 7.03
N ALA A 295 10.20 -22.18 8.26
CA ALA A 295 9.15 -21.24 8.58
C ALA A 295 9.21 -20.01 7.67
N PRO A 296 8.06 -19.38 7.36
CA PRO A 296 8.06 -18.11 6.63
C PRO A 296 8.93 -17.10 7.40
N LYS A 297 9.79 -16.36 6.66
CA LYS A 297 10.64 -15.33 7.27
C LYS A 297 9.84 -14.40 8.17
N LEU A 298 10.48 -13.82 9.17
CA LEU A 298 9.91 -12.81 10.03
C LEU A 298 9.24 -11.70 9.23
N PHE A 299 8.33 -10.97 9.83
CA PHE A 299 7.62 -9.90 9.14
C PHE A 299 8.48 -8.65 8.93
N ASP A 300 8.42 -8.11 7.75
CA ASP A 300 8.48 -6.68 7.49
C ASP A 300 7.05 -6.11 7.42
N LEU A 301 6.90 -4.80 7.33
CA LEU A 301 5.57 -4.19 7.27
C LEU A 301 4.76 -4.67 6.06
N ALA A 302 5.38 -4.78 4.88
CA ALA A 302 4.68 -5.18 3.65
C ALA A 302 4.16 -6.63 3.71
N ALA A 303 4.97 -7.57 4.26
CA ALA A 303 4.53 -8.95 4.44
C ALA A 303 3.38 -9.06 5.45
N LEU A 304 3.44 -8.27 6.52
CA LEU A 304 2.34 -8.21 7.50
C LEU A 304 1.06 -7.65 6.88
N GLN A 305 1.14 -6.55 6.14
CA GLN A 305 0.00 -5.95 5.43
C GLN A 305 -0.63 -6.93 4.43
N ALA A 306 0.20 -7.64 3.65
CA ALA A 306 -0.26 -8.62 2.67
C ALA A 306 -0.96 -9.82 3.36
N GLU A 307 -0.40 -10.34 4.45
CA GLU A 307 -0.99 -11.48 5.16
C GLU A 307 -2.25 -11.08 5.93
N ALA A 308 -2.25 -9.93 6.61
CA ALA A 308 -3.42 -9.39 7.31
C ALA A 308 -4.58 -9.11 6.32
N GLY A 309 -4.27 -8.55 5.16
CA GLY A 309 -5.25 -8.33 4.10
C GLY A 309 -5.82 -9.63 3.53
N SER A 310 -4.97 -10.64 3.32
CA SER A 310 -5.40 -11.95 2.83
C SER A 310 -6.30 -12.68 3.83
N LYS A 311 -5.88 -12.76 5.10
CA LYS A 311 -6.55 -13.56 6.13
C LYS A 311 -7.74 -12.85 6.78
N TYR A 312 -7.59 -11.55 7.08
CA TYR A 312 -8.55 -10.79 7.89
C TYR A 312 -9.21 -9.64 7.13
N LYS A 313 -8.87 -9.44 5.86
CA LYS A 313 -9.39 -8.37 4.99
C LYS A 313 -9.05 -6.96 5.49
N PHE A 314 -7.99 -6.81 6.28
CA PHE A 314 -7.51 -5.49 6.69
C PHE A 314 -6.91 -4.75 5.49
N LYS A 315 -7.23 -3.48 5.39
CA LYS A 315 -6.58 -2.60 4.41
C LYS A 315 -5.15 -2.30 4.84
N PRO A 316 -4.24 -2.01 3.90
CA PRO A 316 -2.85 -1.70 4.24
C PRO A 316 -2.68 -0.49 5.15
N ASP A 317 -3.43 0.58 4.94
CA ASP A 317 -3.46 1.77 5.80
C ASP A 317 -3.98 1.44 7.20
N GLN A 318 -5.06 0.67 7.31
CA GLN A 318 -5.57 0.16 8.57
C GLN A 318 -4.53 -0.67 9.32
N THR A 319 -3.84 -1.59 8.62
CA THR A 319 -2.78 -2.39 9.25
C THR A 319 -1.65 -1.50 9.75
N LEU A 320 -1.24 -0.48 8.99
CA LEU A 320 -0.22 0.48 9.40
C LEU A 320 -0.65 1.26 10.66
N GLU A 321 -1.89 1.73 10.72
CA GLU A 321 -2.42 2.41 11.92
C GLU A 321 -2.43 1.50 13.15
N ILE A 322 -2.79 0.22 12.97
CA ILE A 322 -2.79 -0.76 14.07
C ILE A 322 -1.38 -0.99 14.59
N VAL A 323 -0.41 -1.26 13.72
CA VAL A 323 0.98 -1.47 14.17
C VAL A 323 1.57 -0.20 14.79
N GLN A 324 1.21 0.97 14.30
CA GLN A 324 1.61 2.24 14.92
C GLN A 324 1.09 2.34 16.38
N ARG A 325 -0.16 1.94 16.64
CA ARG A 325 -0.70 1.91 18.01
C ARG A 325 -0.05 0.84 18.86
N LEU A 326 0.24 -0.34 18.31
CA LEU A 326 0.97 -1.40 19.05
C LEU A 326 2.37 -0.94 19.45
N TYR A 327 3.04 -0.17 18.60
CA TYR A 327 4.36 0.41 18.85
C TYR A 327 4.31 1.59 19.82
N GLU A 328 3.51 2.62 19.55
CA GLU A 328 3.52 3.87 20.31
C GLU A 328 2.76 3.78 21.65
N LYS A 329 1.53 3.23 21.60
CA LYS A 329 0.63 3.19 22.77
C LYS A 329 0.90 1.97 23.65
N HIS A 330 0.94 0.79 23.04
CA HIS A 330 1.09 -0.46 23.76
C HIS A 330 2.55 -0.84 24.00
N LYS A 331 3.47 -0.44 23.13
CA LYS A 331 4.92 -0.68 23.21
C LYS A 331 5.29 -2.16 23.22
N VAL A 332 4.49 -2.99 22.54
CA VAL A 332 4.62 -4.45 22.53
C VAL A 332 5.26 -5.01 21.28
N ILE A 333 5.58 -4.15 20.32
CA ILE A 333 6.32 -4.50 19.11
C ILE A 333 7.47 -3.52 18.86
N SER A 334 8.46 -3.95 18.07
CA SER A 334 9.56 -3.12 17.57
C SER A 334 9.07 -2.09 16.56
N TYR A 335 9.96 -1.21 16.08
CA TYR A 335 9.64 -0.18 15.08
C TYR A 335 8.95 -0.77 13.84
N PRO A 336 7.75 -0.30 13.48
CA PRO A 336 6.93 -1.02 12.49
C PRO A 336 7.31 -0.79 11.02
N ARG A 337 8.01 0.29 10.69
CA ARG A 337 8.32 0.65 9.29
C ARG A 337 9.60 0.02 8.80
N THR A 338 9.87 -1.21 9.22
CA THR A 338 11.05 -1.97 8.78
C THR A 338 10.81 -2.68 7.46
N GLN A 339 11.89 -2.83 6.67
CA GLN A 339 11.96 -3.69 5.49
C GLN A 339 12.77 -4.97 5.77
N CYS A 340 13.48 -5.00 6.89
CA CYS A 340 14.26 -6.14 7.33
C CYS A 340 13.36 -7.32 7.70
N ARG A 341 13.84 -8.53 7.42
CA ARG A 341 13.19 -9.79 7.77
C ARG A 341 14.13 -10.73 8.52
N TYR A 342 15.20 -10.17 9.03
CA TYR A 342 16.22 -10.84 9.83
C TYR A 342 16.39 -10.12 11.15
N VAL A 343 17.12 -10.76 12.07
CA VAL A 343 17.38 -10.24 13.40
C VAL A 343 18.87 -10.19 13.63
N SER A 344 19.35 -9.17 14.33
CA SER A 344 20.73 -9.09 14.80
C SER A 344 21.04 -10.12 15.87
N THR A 345 22.27 -10.57 15.94
CA THR A 345 22.72 -11.51 16.98
C THR A 345 22.46 -10.97 18.39
N GLU A 346 22.63 -9.67 18.58
CA GLU A 346 22.35 -9.04 19.87
C GLU A 346 20.87 -9.11 20.24
N LYS A 347 19.98 -8.74 19.29
CA LYS A 347 18.52 -8.77 19.54
C LYS A 347 17.99 -10.18 19.67
N ALA A 348 18.56 -11.14 18.98
CA ALA A 348 18.14 -12.55 19.07
C ALA A 348 18.37 -13.16 20.46
N LYS A 349 19.30 -12.64 21.28
CA LYS A 349 19.49 -13.07 22.67
C LYS A 349 18.27 -12.80 23.55
N GLU A 350 17.40 -11.88 23.14
CA GLU A 350 16.16 -11.56 23.87
C GLU A 350 15.00 -12.53 23.55
N PHE A 351 15.15 -13.43 22.59
CA PHE A 351 14.09 -14.34 22.15
C PHE A 351 13.44 -15.14 23.28
N PRO A 352 14.18 -15.72 24.26
CA PRO A 352 13.54 -16.43 25.35
C PRO A 352 12.53 -15.59 26.11
N ALA A 353 12.90 -14.37 26.48
CA ALA A 353 12.02 -13.43 27.18
C ALA A 353 10.85 -12.93 26.30
N MET A 354 11.05 -12.77 25.00
CA MET A 354 9.97 -12.45 24.08
C MET A 354 8.95 -13.58 23.99
N LEU A 355 9.39 -14.85 24.02
CA LEU A 355 8.53 -16.01 23.93
C LEU A 355 7.74 -16.24 25.22
N GLU A 356 8.27 -15.88 26.40
CA GLU A 356 7.51 -15.91 27.66
C GLU A 356 6.22 -15.06 27.56
N ASN A 357 6.27 -13.96 26.84
CA ASN A 357 5.12 -13.10 26.61
C ASN A 357 4.02 -13.75 25.76
N LEU A 358 4.30 -14.85 25.04
CA LEU A 358 3.29 -15.65 24.33
C LEU A 358 2.25 -16.27 25.25
N SER A 359 2.58 -16.37 26.56
CA SER A 359 1.65 -16.86 27.57
C SER A 359 0.33 -16.09 27.66
N VAL A 360 0.22 -14.90 27.06
CA VAL A 360 -1.03 -14.15 26.94
C VAL A 360 -2.00 -14.76 25.91
N PHE A 361 -1.48 -15.59 24.97
CA PHE A 361 -2.26 -16.32 23.97
C PHE A 361 -2.32 -17.79 24.36
N GLU A 362 -3.43 -18.20 24.98
CA GLU A 362 -3.56 -19.52 25.64
C GLU A 362 -3.21 -20.69 24.70
N ASP A 363 -3.62 -20.63 23.44
CA ASP A 363 -3.35 -21.66 22.44
C ASP A 363 -1.90 -21.70 21.94
N LEU A 364 -1.17 -20.59 22.02
CA LEU A 364 0.26 -20.53 21.68
C LEU A 364 1.16 -20.92 22.86
N LYS A 365 0.68 -20.76 24.08
CA LYS A 365 1.42 -21.02 25.31
C LYS A 365 1.90 -22.47 25.41
N SER A 366 1.02 -23.42 25.11
CA SER A 366 1.37 -24.85 25.17
C SER A 366 2.48 -25.20 24.18
N ILE A 367 2.45 -24.61 22.99
CA ILE A 367 3.48 -24.80 21.95
C ILE A 367 4.79 -24.16 22.38
N ALA A 368 4.74 -22.92 22.88
CA ALA A 368 5.93 -22.20 23.34
C ALA A 368 6.63 -22.92 24.51
N ASN A 369 5.87 -23.45 25.45
CA ASN A 369 6.41 -24.21 26.59
C ASN A 369 7.04 -25.57 26.18
N GLY A 370 6.72 -26.08 25.01
CA GLY A 370 7.30 -27.32 24.46
C GLY A 370 8.60 -27.10 23.68
N ILE A 371 9.09 -25.88 23.55
CA ILE A 371 10.34 -25.58 22.85
C ILE A 371 11.52 -26.08 23.69
N ASP A 372 12.36 -26.91 23.08
CA ASP A 372 13.62 -27.36 23.67
C ASP A 372 14.57 -26.15 23.80
N PRO A 373 15.13 -25.91 25.03
CA PRO A 373 16.10 -24.83 25.24
C PRO A 373 17.29 -24.82 24.25
N ASP A 374 17.74 -25.97 23.77
CA ASP A 374 18.83 -26.08 22.79
C ASP A 374 18.48 -25.46 21.44
N VAL A 375 17.20 -25.24 21.14
CA VAL A 375 16.76 -24.59 19.90
C VAL A 375 17.20 -23.13 19.86
N PHE A 376 17.26 -22.43 21.02
CA PHE A 376 17.71 -21.05 21.07
C PHE A 376 19.15 -20.90 20.58
N GLU A 377 20.03 -21.76 20.99
CA GLU A 377 21.41 -21.77 20.53
C GLU A 377 21.55 -22.10 19.04
N LYS A 378 20.66 -22.96 18.52
CA LYS A 378 20.62 -23.31 17.10
C LYS A 378 20.14 -22.11 16.26
N ILE A 379 19.11 -21.39 16.72
CA ILE A 379 18.56 -20.22 16.02
C ILE A 379 19.59 -19.09 15.95
N LEU A 380 20.38 -18.85 16.99
CA LEU A 380 21.45 -17.84 16.96
C LEU A 380 22.46 -18.07 15.83
N LYS A 381 22.60 -19.31 15.37
CA LYS A 381 23.50 -19.71 14.27
C LYS A 381 22.79 -19.82 12.92
N ASP A 382 21.45 -19.77 12.90
CA ASP A 382 20.66 -19.91 11.67
C ASP A 382 20.62 -18.60 10.89
N LYS A 383 21.38 -18.50 9.81
CA LYS A 383 21.44 -17.34 8.92
C LYS A 383 20.12 -17.02 8.19
N ALA A 384 19.15 -17.93 8.21
CA ALA A 384 17.81 -17.66 7.69
C ALA A 384 16.99 -16.76 8.64
N VAL A 385 17.35 -16.67 9.92
CA VAL A 385 16.68 -15.89 10.96
C VAL A 385 17.61 -14.80 11.49
N VAL A 386 18.82 -15.16 11.96
CA VAL A 386 19.80 -14.26 12.58
C VAL A 386 20.90 -13.93 11.59
N ASN A 387 20.93 -12.69 11.10
CA ASN A 387 21.85 -12.28 10.06
C ASN A 387 22.25 -10.82 10.19
N ASP A 388 23.34 -10.55 10.92
CA ASP A 388 23.84 -9.19 11.17
C ASP A 388 24.17 -8.44 9.86
N THR A 389 24.64 -9.15 8.83
CA THR A 389 24.96 -8.55 7.53
C THR A 389 23.70 -8.02 6.83
N GLU A 390 22.59 -8.76 6.89
CA GLU A 390 21.33 -8.31 6.30
C GLU A 390 20.68 -7.20 7.14
N VAL A 391 20.78 -7.28 8.47
CA VAL A 391 20.29 -6.21 9.37
C VAL A 391 21.09 -4.92 9.17
N ALA A 392 22.40 -5.00 8.99
CA ALA A 392 23.26 -3.84 8.76
C ALA A 392 22.93 -3.07 7.45
N LYS A 393 22.26 -3.72 6.49
CA LYS A 393 21.78 -3.06 5.27
C LYS A 393 20.54 -2.18 5.50
N GLU A 394 19.89 -2.33 6.66
CA GLU A 394 18.64 -1.66 7.02
C GLU A 394 18.83 -0.91 8.35
N SER A 395 17.87 -0.08 8.72
CA SER A 395 17.94 0.68 9.98
C SER A 395 17.51 -0.14 11.21
N HIS A 396 16.74 -1.20 10.99
CA HIS A 396 16.04 -1.94 12.03
C HIS A 396 16.04 -3.43 11.74
N ASP A 397 15.93 -4.22 12.81
CA ASP A 397 15.58 -5.64 12.74
C ASP A 397 14.20 -5.85 12.11
N ALA A 398 13.83 -7.11 11.85
CA ALA A 398 12.47 -7.49 11.52
C ALA A 398 11.46 -6.98 12.56
N LEU A 399 10.18 -6.96 12.18
CA LEU A 399 9.11 -6.63 13.10
C LEU A 399 8.95 -7.75 14.15
N LEU A 400 9.27 -7.43 15.40
CA LEU A 400 9.36 -8.35 16.52
C LEU A 400 8.46 -7.94 17.69
N PRO A 401 8.08 -8.87 18.58
CA PRO A 401 7.65 -8.54 19.93
C PRO A 401 8.74 -7.76 20.70
N THR A 402 8.33 -6.98 21.69
CA THR A 402 9.26 -6.42 22.69
C THR A 402 9.25 -7.28 23.96
N LEU A 403 10.10 -6.94 24.92
CA LEU A 403 10.10 -7.55 26.26
C LEU A 403 8.87 -7.14 27.09
N LYS A 404 8.09 -6.16 26.66
CA LYS A 404 6.88 -5.75 27.33
C LYS A 404 5.75 -6.73 27.05
N ARG A 405 5.16 -7.26 28.13
CA ARG A 405 4.01 -8.17 28.04
C ARG A 405 2.77 -7.46 27.51
N PRO A 406 2.07 -8.01 26.50
CA PRO A 406 0.82 -7.45 25.97
C PRO A 406 -0.32 -7.48 27.02
N ASP A 407 -1.02 -6.36 27.16
CA ASP A 407 -2.26 -6.24 27.95
C ASP A 407 -3.45 -6.34 26.99
N LEU A 408 -3.85 -7.60 26.67
CA LEU A 408 -4.89 -7.86 25.67
C LEU A 408 -6.24 -7.19 25.99
N PRO A 409 -6.72 -7.12 27.26
CA PRO A 409 -7.94 -6.39 27.59
C PRO A 409 -7.95 -4.90 27.20
N ARG A 410 -6.78 -4.27 27.13
CA ARG A 410 -6.63 -2.86 26.70
C ARG A 410 -6.46 -2.67 25.20
N MET A 411 -6.43 -3.77 24.43
CA MET A 411 -6.28 -3.77 22.99
C MET A 411 -7.62 -3.98 22.30
N SER A 412 -7.84 -3.31 21.17
CA SER A 412 -8.95 -3.64 20.28
C SER A 412 -8.77 -5.07 19.71
N ARG A 413 -9.85 -5.63 19.16
CA ARG A 413 -9.79 -6.95 18.51
C ARG A 413 -8.78 -6.98 17.36
N GLU A 414 -8.73 -5.91 16.58
CA GLU A 414 -7.81 -5.77 15.46
C GLU A 414 -6.35 -5.68 15.94
N GLU A 415 -6.10 -4.95 17.03
CA GLU A 415 -4.79 -4.86 17.68
C GLU A 415 -4.34 -6.22 18.21
N GLN A 416 -5.25 -6.98 18.84
CA GLN A 416 -4.97 -8.35 19.31
C GLN A 416 -4.62 -9.28 18.13
N ILE A 417 -5.34 -9.20 17.01
CA ILE A 417 -5.09 -10.02 15.81
C ILE A 417 -3.69 -9.74 15.26
N ILE A 418 -3.35 -8.48 15.05
CA ILE A 418 -2.03 -8.12 14.49
C ILE A 418 -0.90 -8.46 15.48
N CYS A 419 -1.09 -8.16 16.76
CA CYS A 419 -0.14 -8.55 17.81
C CYS A 419 0.11 -10.06 17.77
N ARG A 420 -0.95 -10.87 17.77
CA ARG A 420 -0.88 -12.32 17.68
C ARG A 420 -0.16 -12.80 16.40
N MET A 421 -0.41 -12.17 15.24
CA MET A 421 0.28 -12.53 14.00
C MET A 421 1.80 -12.40 14.13
N ILE A 422 2.27 -11.30 14.72
CA ILE A 422 3.69 -11.03 14.92
C ILE A 422 4.31 -12.06 15.86
N TYR A 423 3.66 -12.34 17.00
CA TYR A 423 4.09 -13.33 17.95
C TYR A 423 4.10 -14.75 17.36
N THR A 424 3.05 -15.13 16.62
CA THR A 424 2.98 -16.42 15.92
C THR A 424 4.12 -16.58 14.91
N ARG A 425 4.49 -15.50 14.20
CA ARG A 425 5.58 -15.51 13.23
C ARG A 425 6.94 -15.71 13.88
N LEU A 426 7.17 -15.12 15.06
CA LEU A 426 8.38 -15.37 15.85
C LEU A 426 8.40 -16.80 16.32
N LEU A 427 7.32 -17.31 16.95
CA LEU A 427 7.23 -18.68 17.45
C LEU A 427 7.51 -19.72 16.36
N ALA A 428 7.06 -19.47 15.14
CA ALA A 428 7.26 -20.37 14.00
C ALA A 428 8.76 -20.64 13.71
N GLN A 429 9.66 -19.70 14.05
CA GLN A 429 11.10 -19.87 13.81
C GLN A 429 11.73 -20.93 14.73
N PHE A 430 11.10 -21.26 15.85
CA PHE A 430 11.58 -22.20 16.84
C PHE A 430 11.05 -23.62 16.68
N LEU A 431 10.14 -23.82 15.73
CA LEU A 431 9.56 -25.11 15.44
C LEU A 431 10.33 -25.82 14.32
N PRO A 432 10.28 -27.16 14.29
CA PRO A 432 10.93 -27.94 13.22
C PRO A 432 10.48 -27.46 11.82
N LYS A 433 11.29 -27.80 10.84
CA LYS A 433 10.90 -27.59 9.44
C LYS A 433 9.66 -28.39 9.10
N LEU A 434 8.83 -27.86 8.20
CA LEU A 434 7.78 -28.64 7.59
C LEU A 434 8.42 -29.63 6.62
N GLU A 435 8.19 -30.95 6.84
CA GLU A 435 8.66 -31.98 5.92
C GLU A 435 7.45 -32.61 5.23
N GLU A 436 7.53 -32.64 3.92
CA GLU A 436 6.49 -33.16 3.05
C GLU A 436 7.06 -34.19 2.08
N GLU A 437 6.31 -35.24 1.85
CA GLU A 437 6.60 -36.21 0.78
C GLU A 437 5.62 -35.99 -0.36
N LYS A 438 6.17 -35.73 -1.55
CA LYS A 438 5.42 -35.68 -2.79
C LYS A 438 5.70 -36.97 -3.57
N THR A 439 4.66 -37.78 -3.70
CA THR A 439 4.70 -39.02 -4.52
C THR A 439 4.10 -38.75 -5.87
N THR A 440 4.80 -39.17 -6.92
CA THR A 440 4.32 -39.18 -8.30
C THR A 440 4.31 -40.64 -8.78
N ILE A 441 3.17 -41.07 -9.30
CA ILE A 441 3.01 -42.40 -9.92
C ILE A 441 2.68 -42.19 -11.40
N GLN A 442 3.37 -42.89 -12.26
CA GLN A 442 3.07 -42.93 -13.68
C GLN A 442 2.58 -44.31 -14.04
N ILE A 443 1.45 -44.36 -14.71
CA ILE A 443 0.76 -45.58 -15.11
C ILE A 443 0.63 -45.59 -16.64
N ARG A 444 1.09 -46.63 -17.27
CA ARG A 444 0.96 -46.81 -18.73
C ARG A 444 -0.27 -47.65 -19.03
N HIS A 445 -1.13 -47.16 -19.90
CA HIS A 445 -2.24 -47.86 -20.48
C HIS A 445 -2.01 -48.05 -21.98
N ALA A 446 -2.34 -49.21 -22.51
CA ALA A 446 -2.35 -49.47 -23.95
C ALA A 446 -3.58 -48.83 -24.60
N GLU A 447 -3.47 -48.34 -25.81
CA GLU A 447 -4.63 -47.91 -26.59
C GLU A 447 -5.52 -49.09 -26.93
N ALA A 448 -6.84 -48.95 -26.75
CA ALA A 448 -7.83 -49.95 -27.08
C ALA A 448 -8.01 -50.01 -28.63
N GLY A 449 -8.04 -51.18 -29.23
CA GLY A 449 -8.23 -51.35 -30.67
C GLY A 449 -6.99 -51.74 -31.46
N VAL A 450 -5.81 -51.77 -30.87
CA VAL A 450 -4.62 -52.38 -31.44
C VAL A 450 -4.61 -53.86 -31.08
N ASN A 451 -5.10 -54.72 -32.00
CA ASN A 451 -5.21 -56.17 -31.81
C ASN A 451 -3.90 -56.79 -31.31
N ASN A 452 -3.93 -57.29 -30.07
CA ASN A 452 -2.90 -58.17 -29.54
C ASN A 452 -3.06 -59.63 -30.08
N ALA A 453 -2.62 -59.83 -31.29
CA ALA A 453 -2.44 -61.18 -31.77
C ALA A 453 -0.96 -61.54 -31.58
N VAL A 454 -0.54 -61.84 -30.34
CA VAL A 454 0.56 -62.78 -30.10
C VAL A 454 0.29 -63.56 -28.80
N GLY A 455 0.07 -64.80 -28.87
CA GLY A 455 -0.16 -65.70 -27.75
C GLY A 455 0.98 -65.70 -26.75
N ILE A 456 0.60 -65.86 -25.51
CA ILE A 456 1.52 -66.18 -24.40
C ILE A 456 1.58 -67.76 -24.44
N GLU A 457 2.64 -68.32 -25.03
CA GLU A 457 3.10 -69.65 -24.66
C GLU A 457 4.14 -69.47 -23.55
N SER A 458 3.85 -70.05 -22.41
CA SER A 458 4.75 -70.29 -21.31
C SER A 458 5.73 -71.38 -21.68
N GLU A 459 7.02 -71.11 -21.65
CA GLU A 459 8.03 -72.16 -21.23
C GLU A 459 9.34 -71.44 -20.83
N SER A 460 9.71 -71.78 -19.62
CA SER A 460 11.03 -71.88 -18.99
C SER A 460 12.29 -71.38 -19.70
N GLY A 461 13.01 -70.53 -18.96
CA GLY A 461 14.45 -70.61 -18.73
C GLY A 461 15.37 -69.73 -19.51
N VAL A 462 16.24 -69.08 -18.70
CA VAL A 462 17.56 -68.52 -19.03
C VAL A 462 17.64 -67.00 -19.31
N ASP A 463 18.45 -66.43 -18.45
CA ASP A 463 18.99 -65.10 -18.51
C ASP A 463 19.49 -64.66 -19.89
N ASN A 464 19.11 -63.43 -20.27
CA ASN A 464 20.07 -62.51 -20.85
C ASN A 464 19.45 -61.10 -20.96
N ALA A 465 20.11 -60.13 -20.28
CA ALA A 465 19.89 -58.72 -20.47
C ALA A 465 20.39 -58.31 -21.88
N ALA A 466 19.50 -57.83 -22.71
CA ALA A 466 19.80 -56.89 -23.79
C ALA A 466 18.49 -56.46 -24.47
N ASP A 467 18.23 -55.19 -24.49
CA ASP A 467 17.50 -54.40 -25.48
C ASP A 467 16.26 -55.03 -26.14
N ALA A 468 15.16 -54.97 -25.48
CA ALA A 468 13.89 -55.01 -26.17
C ALA A 468 13.49 -53.58 -26.60
N ALA A 469 14.12 -53.09 -27.65
CA ALA A 469 13.51 -52.11 -28.56
C ALA A 469 12.33 -52.82 -29.24
N GLY A 470 11.25 -53.03 -28.50
CA GLY A 470 10.00 -53.62 -28.98
C GLY A 470 9.02 -52.53 -29.31
N ALA A 471 8.83 -52.33 -30.61
CA ALA A 471 7.70 -51.74 -31.28
C ALA A 471 6.92 -50.70 -30.48
N ASP A 472 6.97 -49.50 -30.97
CA ASP A 472 6.16 -48.32 -30.66
C ASP A 472 4.65 -48.70 -30.69
N ARG A 473 4.17 -49.24 -29.58
CA ARG A 473 2.72 -49.42 -29.37
C ARG A 473 2.22 -48.10 -28.83
N ALA A 474 1.27 -47.48 -29.49
CA ALA A 474 0.55 -46.34 -29.02
C ALA A 474 0.08 -46.60 -27.57
N SER A 475 0.61 -45.84 -26.62
CA SER A 475 0.32 -46.03 -25.21
C SER A 475 0.36 -44.70 -24.51
N GLY A 476 -0.58 -44.48 -23.60
CA GLY A 476 -0.67 -43.24 -22.83
C GLY A 476 -0.08 -43.41 -21.44
N ILE A 477 0.64 -42.39 -20.98
CA ILE A 477 1.14 -42.29 -19.61
C ILE A 477 0.21 -41.41 -18.79
N PHE A 478 -0.40 -41.99 -17.77
CA PHE A 478 -1.24 -41.28 -16.81
C PHE A 478 -0.46 -40.99 -15.53
N LYS A 479 -0.51 -39.75 -15.04
CA LYS A 479 0.26 -39.29 -13.89
C LYS A 479 -0.66 -38.94 -12.73
N ALA A 480 -0.43 -39.57 -11.59
CA ALA A 480 -1.03 -39.24 -10.31
C ALA A 480 0.00 -38.54 -9.43
N THR A 481 -0.44 -37.54 -8.67
CA THR A 481 0.42 -36.83 -7.73
C THR A 481 -0.29 -36.80 -6.38
N GLY A 482 0.42 -37.22 -5.34
CA GLY A 482 -0.03 -37.12 -3.96
C GLY A 482 0.99 -36.39 -3.11
N LYS A 483 0.53 -35.88 -1.96
CA LYS A 483 1.34 -35.15 -1.01
C LYS A 483 0.89 -35.50 0.40
N ILE A 484 1.83 -35.81 1.28
CA ILE A 484 1.60 -36.05 2.69
C ILE A 484 2.56 -35.21 3.52
N VAL A 485 2.10 -34.75 4.66
CA VAL A 485 2.94 -34.09 5.66
C VAL A 485 3.53 -35.17 6.56
N VAL A 486 4.87 -35.27 6.54
CA VAL A 486 5.63 -36.21 7.38
C VAL A 486 5.88 -35.61 8.75
N GLU A 487 6.36 -34.36 8.78
CA GLU A 487 6.57 -33.59 9.98
C GLU A 487 5.89 -32.22 9.81
N PRO A 488 4.84 -31.91 10.55
CA PRO A 488 4.11 -30.65 10.38
C PRO A 488 4.94 -29.42 10.78
N GLY A 489 5.86 -29.58 11.71
CA GLY A 489 6.75 -28.53 12.17
C GLY A 489 6.04 -27.21 12.42
N TRP A 490 6.60 -26.11 11.87
CA TRP A 490 6.03 -24.77 12.04
C TRP A 490 4.62 -24.61 11.44
N SER A 491 4.19 -25.50 10.55
CA SER A 491 2.89 -25.36 9.86
C SER A 491 1.69 -25.56 10.77
N ILE A 492 1.88 -26.18 11.95
CA ILE A 492 0.82 -26.35 12.96
C ILE A 492 0.21 -25.00 13.40
N LEU A 493 0.98 -23.91 13.31
CA LEU A 493 0.53 -22.56 13.65
C LEU A 493 -0.37 -21.92 12.59
N TYR A 494 -0.38 -22.44 11.36
CA TYR A 494 -1.02 -21.78 10.22
C TYR A 494 -2.10 -22.57 9.51
N LYS A 495 -2.02 -23.91 9.46
CA LYS A 495 -2.92 -24.72 8.65
C LYS A 495 -3.21 -26.09 9.25
N LYS A 496 -4.42 -26.60 8.95
CA LYS A 496 -4.63 -28.04 8.90
C LYS A 496 -4.05 -28.55 7.60
N SER A 497 -3.23 -29.62 7.63
CA SER A 497 -2.74 -30.28 6.43
C SER A 497 -3.92 -30.95 5.70
N ASN A 498 -3.96 -30.79 4.38
CA ASN A 498 -4.80 -31.60 3.52
C ASN A 498 -3.89 -32.65 2.90
N ASP A 499 -3.71 -33.77 3.60
CA ASP A 499 -2.96 -34.89 3.07
C ASP A 499 -3.75 -35.58 1.96
N HIS A 500 -3.10 -35.81 0.85
CA HIS A 500 -3.60 -36.61 -0.27
C HIS A 500 -2.57 -37.70 -0.54
N ALA A 501 -2.69 -38.77 0.24
CA ALA A 501 -1.81 -39.94 0.11
C ALA A 501 -2.13 -40.74 -1.17
N LEU A 502 -1.11 -41.15 -1.90
CA LEU A 502 -1.26 -42.18 -2.94
C LEU A 502 -0.93 -43.55 -2.39
N PRO A 503 -1.52 -44.61 -2.97
CA PRO A 503 -1.25 -45.99 -2.56
C PRO A 503 0.22 -46.40 -2.79
N LYS A 504 0.68 -47.37 -2.01
CA LYS A 504 2.08 -47.88 -2.08
C LYS A 504 2.28 -48.83 -3.23
N LEU A 505 2.00 -48.38 -4.48
CA LEU A 505 2.25 -49.14 -5.70
C LEU A 505 3.75 -49.19 -6.02
N LYS A 506 4.20 -50.26 -6.66
CA LYS A 506 5.58 -50.44 -7.13
C LYS A 506 5.64 -50.46 -8.65
N LYS A 507 6.80 -50.15 -9.22
CA LYS A 507 7.03 -50.36 -10.66
C LYS A 507 6.75 -51.83 -11.03
N GLY A 508 5.96 -52.02 -12.08
CA GLY A 508 5.51 -53.33 -12.54
C GLY A 508 4.15 -53.77 -11.99
N ASP A 509 3.63 -53.11 -10.95
CA ASP A 509 2.28 -53.44 -10.46
C ASP A 509 1.24 -53.21 -11.53
N ARG A 510 0.30 -54.14 -11.66
CA ARG A 510 -0.88 -54.01 -12.50
C ARG A 510 -1.96 -53.28 -11.69
N VAL A 511 -2.62 -52.33 -12.34
CA VAL A 511 -3.73 -51.56 -11.76
C VAL A 511 -4.87 -51.51 -12.77
N THR A 512 -6.10 -51.53 -12.30
CA THR A 512 -7.26 -51.43 -13.15
C THR A 512 -7.97 -50.09 -12.84
N ALA A 513 -8.14 -49.25 -13.84
CA ALA A 513 -8.95 -48.08 -13.74
C ALA A 513 -10.44 -48.45 -13.67
N GLY A 514 -11.19 -47.84 -12.76
CA GLY A 514 -12.65 -47.97 -12.77
C GLY A 514 -13.24 -47.23 -13.96
N THR A 515 -12.68 -46.07 -14.29
CA THR A 515 -13.08 -45.29 -15.46
C THR A 515 -11.86 -44.56 -16.04
N ILE A 516 -11.85 -44.42 -17.38
CA ILE A 516 -10.97 -43.47 -18.08
C ILE A 516 -11.90 -42.61 -18.94
N GLN A 517 -12.02 -41.35 -18.63
CA GLN A 517 -12.99 -40.47 -19.27
C GLN A 517 -12.48 -39.06 -19.51
N PRO A 518 -12.95 -38.38 -20.55
CA PRO A 518 -12.65 -36.99 -20.78
C PRO A 518 -13.39 -36.11 -19.77
N VAL A 519 -12.63 -35.30 -19.04
CA VAL A 519 -13.15 -34.31 -18.09
C VAL A 519 -12.98 -32.94 -18.69
N GLN A 520 -14.08 -32.22 -18.85
CA GLN A 520 -14.06 -30.85 -19.34
C GLN A 520 -13.46 -29.93 -18.26
N LYS A 521 -12.43 -29.18 -18.64
CA LYS A 521 -11.77 -28.15 -17.86
C LYS A 521 -11.86 -26.81 -18.58
N GLU A 522 -11.65 -25.74 -17.85
CA GLU A 522 -11.66 -24.40 -18.39
C GLU A 522 -10.46 -23.64 -17.86
N THR A 523 -9.78 -22.91 -18.74
CA THR A 523 -8.73 -21.99 -18.30
C THR A 523 -9.38 -20.85 -17.50
N SER A 524 -8.68 -20.34 -16.51
CA SER A 524 -9.16 -19.22 -15.70
C SER A 524 -8.26 -18.00 -15.86
N PRO A 525 -8.82 -16.79 -15.86
CA PRO A 525 -8.03 -15.57 -15.95
C PRO A 525 -7.10 -15.43 -14.74
N PRO A 526 -6.06 -14.60 -14.85
CA PRO A 526 -5.25 -14.24 -13.71
C PRO A 526 -6.11 -13.72 -12.55
N LYS A 527 -5.71 -14.01 -11.32
CA LYS A 527 -6.43 -13.50 -10.15
C LYS A 527 -6.35 -11.97 -10.12
N ARG A 528 -7.49 -11.33 -9.86
CA ARG A 528 -7.55 -9.89 -9.72
C ARG A 528 -6.76 -9.43 -8.49
N LEU A 529 -6.00 -8.34 -8.64
CA LEU A 529 -5.26 -7.74 -7.54
C LEU A 529 -6.23 -7.21 -6.49
N THR A 530 -5.87 -7.40 -5.23
CA THR A 530 -6.44 -6.72 -4.06
C THR A 530 -5.42 -5.71 -3.54
N GLN A 531 -5.78 -4.83 -2.62
CA GLN A 531 -4.79 -3.92 -2.02
C GLN A 531 -3.61 -4.70 -1.39
N ALA A 532 -3.90 -5.83 -0.73
CA ALA A 532 -2.89 -6.69 -0.12
C ALA A 532 -1.95 -7.34 -1.15
N THR A 533 -2.49 -7.86 -2.26
CA THR A 533 -1.68 -8.46 -3.32
C THR A 533 -0.95 -7.39 -4.15
N LEU A 534 -1.50 -6.17 -4.26
CA LEU A 534 -0.84 -5.04 -4.90
C LEU A 534 0.41 -4.60 -4.09
N ILE A 535 0.32 -4.49 -2.76
CA ILE A 535 1.51 -4.24 -1.92
C ILE A 535 2.58 -5.31 -2.15
N ASN A 536 2.16 -6.57 -2.25
CA ASN A 536 3.09 -7.68 -2.50
C ASN A 536 3.70 -7.59 -3.91
N ALA A 537 2.93 -7.20 -4.91
CA ALA A 537 3.41 -6.92 -6.27
C ALA A 537 4.39 -5.76 -6.30
N MET A 538 4.09 -4.66 -5.61
CA MET A 538 5.00 -3.51 -5.46
C MET A 538 6.33 -3.91 -4.80
N ARG A 539 6.28 -4.80 -3.81
CA ARG A 539 7.46 -5.29 -3.10
C ARG A 539 8.31 -6.25 -3.94
N ASN A 540 7.68 -7.16 -4.67
CA ASN A 540 8.34 -8.27 -5.36
C ASN A 540 8.42 -8.03 -6.87
N ILE A 541 8.78 -6.83 -7.29
CA ILE A 541 8.83 -6.45 -8.71
C ILE A 541 9.72 -7.39 -9.53
N ALA A 542 10.86 -7.81 -8.98
CA ALA A 542 11.77 -8.73 -9.65
C ALA A 542 11.09 -10.03 -10.13
N THR A 543 10.02 -10.48 -9.45
CA THR A 543 9.29 -11.69 -9.86
C THR A 543 8.44 -11.51 -11.12
N GLN A 544 8.16 -10.27 -11.51
CA GLN A 544 7.34 -9.91 -12.67
C GLN A 544 8.18 -9.60 -13.91
N ILE A 545 9.51 -9.67 -13.80
CA ILE A 545 10.46 -9.33 -14.87
C ILE A 545 10.86 -10.63 -15.54
N GLU A 546 10.69 -10.71 -16.86
CA GLU A 546 11.08 -11.85 -17.67
C GLU A 546 12.58 -11.88 -17.97
N ASP A 547 13.19 -10.69 -18.15
CA ASP A 547 14.62 -10.54 -18.38
C ASP A 547 15.45 -11.04 -17.19
N LYS A 548 16.31 -12.03 -17.43
CA LYS A 548 17.08 -12.72 -16.39
C LYS A 548 18.17 -11.84 -15.77
N GLU A 549 18.81 -10.97 -16.53
CA GLU A 549 19.87 -10.10 -16.03
C GLU A 549 19.27 -8.97 -15.19
N LEU A 550 18.22 -8.34 -15.70
CA LEU A 550 17.47 -7.32 -14.99
C LEU A 550 16.83 -7.88 -13.71
N LYS A 551 16.27 -9.08 -13.79
CA LYS A 551 15.75 -9.81 -12.61
C LYS A 551 16.83 -10.03 -11.56
N LYS A 552 18.04 -10.38 -11.98
CA LYS A 552 19.18 -10.58 -11.06
C LYS A 552 19.64 -9.25 -10.46
N SER A 553 19.74 -8.17 -11.24
CA SER A 553 20.13 -6.85 -10.75
C SER A 553 19.13 -6.27 -9.75
N LEU A 554 17.87 -6.62 -9.90
CA LEU A 554 16.77 -6.19 -9.01
C LEU A 554 16.40 -7.22 -7.94
N ALA A 555 17.11 -8.35 -7.85
CA ALA A 555 16.84 -9.37 -6.84
C ALA A 555 16.96 -8.84 -5.41
N ASP A 556 17.89 -7.90 -5.19
CA ASP A 556 18.11 -7.22 -3.91
C ASP A 556 17.24 -5.96 -3.78
N SER A 557 16.52 -5.56 -4.85
CA SER A 557 15.61 -4.43 -4.76
C SER A 557 14.41 -4.82 -3.90
N GLN A 558 14.05 -3.93 -3.00
CA GLN A 558 12.85 -4.15 -2.16
C GLN A 558 11.57 -3.65 -2.85
N GLY A 559 11.57 -3.64 -4.19
CA GLY A 559 10.46 -3.20 -5.01
C GLY A 559 10.33 -1.68 -5.10
N ILE A 560 9.13 -1.20 -5.40
CA ILE A 560 8.82 0.22 -5.56
C ILE A 560 8.17 0.82 -4.33
N GLY A 561 8.60 2.02 -3.95
CA GLY A 561 8.15 2.73 -2.76
C GLY A 561 8.65 2.12 -1.44
N THR A 562 8.53 2.88 -0.36
CA THR A 562 8.92 2.43 0.99
C THR A 562 7.74 1.80 1.73
N PRO A 563 7.96 1.03 2.80
CA PRO A 563 6.87 0.52 3.65
C PRO A 563 5.93 1.61 4.14
N ALA A 564 6.49 2.77 4.50
CA ALA A 564 5.71 3.90 4.98
C ALA A 564 4.79 4.51 3.91
N THR A 565 5.21 4.49 2.64
CA THR A 565 4.54 5.24 1.56
C THR A 565 3.61 4.38 0.70
N ARG A 566 3.82 3.05 0.59
CA ARG A 566 3.01 2.17 -0.28
C ARG A 566 1.51 2.26 -0.01
N ALA A 567 1.11 2.17 1.26
CA ALA A 567 -0.30 2.26 1.65
C ALA A 567 -0.91 3.63 1.28
N ALA A 568 -0.18 4.71 1.54
CA ALA A 568 -0.59 6.07 1.22
C ALA A 568 -0.73 6.30 -0.30
N ILE A 569 0.19 5.74 -1.10
CA ILE A 569 0.14 5.80 -2.57
C ILE A 569 -1.08 5.05 -3.11
N ILE A 570 -1.35 3.84 -2.62
CA ILE A 570 -2.54 3.06 -3.02
C ILE A 570 -3.81 3.85 -2.69
N LYS A 571 -3.87 4.44 -1.49
CA LYS A 571 -4.99 5.29 -1.09
C LYS A 571 -5.14 6.50 -1.99
N ASP A 572 -4.06 7.24 -2.28
CA ASP A 572 -4.09 8.39 -3.19
C ASP A 572 -4.57 8.03 -4.60
N ILE A 573 -4.17 6.86 -5.11
CA ILE A 573 -4.61 6.36 -6.43
C ILE A 573 -6.12 6.04 -6.42
N LEU A 574 -6.64 5.46 -5.34
CA LEU A 574 -8.06 5.20 -5.12
C LEU A 574 -8.84 6.51 -5.00
N ASP A 575 -8.41 7.41 -4.12
CA ASP A 575 -9.07 8.70 -3.86
C ASP A 575 -9.04 9.62 -5.09
N SER A 576 -7.99 9.52 -5.90
CA SER A 576 -7.86 10.21 -7.18
C SER A 576 -8.72 9.59 -8.29
N GLY A 577 -9.34 8.42 -8.07
CA GLY A 577 -10.21 7.75 -9.01
C GLY A 577 -9.51 7.15 -10.24
N TYR A 578 -8.22 6.84 -10.16
CA TYR A 578 -7.52 6.08 -11.21
C TYR A 578 -7.85 4.58 -11.15
N ILE A 579 -8.06 4.07 -9.96
CA ILE A 579 -8.53 2.70 -9.71
C ILE A 579 -9.73 2.74 -8.78
N GLU A 580 -10.54 1.69 -8.81
CA GLU A 580 -11.66 1.49 -7.89
C GLU A 580 -11.57 0.11 -7.23
N GLU A 581 -12.09 0.00 -5.99
CA GLU A 581 -12.14 -1.26 -5.26
C GLU A 581 -13.56 -1.81 -5.25
N LYS A 582 -13.74 -3.07 -5.70
CA LYS A 582 -15.00 -3.84 -5.62
C LYS A 582 -14.76 -5.10 -4.80
N LYS A 583 -15.82 -5.87 -4.52
CA LYS A 583 -15.71 -7.13 -3.72
C LYS A 583 -14.66 -8.09 -4.27
N SER A 584 -14.46 -8.14 -5.58
CA SER A 584 -13.53 -9.04 -6.27
C SER A 584 -12.11 -8.51 -6.39
N GLY A 585 -11.83 -7.26 -5.98
CA GLY A 585 -10.51 -6.66 -6.01
C GLY A 585 -10.47 -5.27 -6.65
N LEU A 586 -9.28 -4.89 -7.16
CA LEU A 586 -8.99 -3.59 -7.76
C LEU A 586 -9.26 -3.60 -9.26
N TYR A 587 -9.86 -2.54 -9.75
CA TYR A 587 -10.19 -2.32 -11.16
C TYR A 587 -9.59 -1.02 -11.65
N ILE A 588 -9.06 -1.03 -12.87
CA ILE A 588 -8.68 0.20 -13.56
C ILE A 588 -9.95 0.95 -14.02
N THR A 589 -10.02 2.24 -13.78
CA THR A 589 -11.13 3.09 -14.25
C THR A 589 -10.86 3.62 -15.66
N ALA A 590 -11.86 4.24 -16.32
CA ALA A 590 -11.64 4.94 -17.58
C ALA A 590 -10.58 6.06 -17.45
N LYS A 591 -10.58 6.78 -16.30
CA LYS A 591 -9.55 7.77 -15.97
C LYS A 591 -8.17 7.14 -15.84
N GLY A 592 -8.09 5.96 -15.23
CA GLY A 592 -6.85 5.20 -15.11
C GLY A 592 -6.34 4.69 -16.45
N LYS A 593 -7.21 4.21 -17.33
CA LYS A 593 -6.84 3.80 -18.70
C LYS A 593 -6.28 4.99 -19.50
N SER A 594 -6.98 6.13 -19.49
CA SER A 594 -6.52 7.37 -20.13
C SER A 594 -5.19 7.87 -19.55
N TYR A 595 -4.99 7.72 -18.24
CA TYR A 595 -3.72 8.05 -17.59
C TYR A 595 -2.57 7.17 -18.11
N ILE A 596 -2.76 5.85 -18.17
CA ILE A 596 -1.74 4.93 -18.69
C ILE A 596 -1.45 5.21 -20.16
N ASP A 597 -2.47 5.51 -20.98
CA ASP A 597 -2.27 5.92 -22.38
C ASP A 597 -1.42 7.18 -22.52
N ALA A 598 -1.42 8.06 -21.51
CA ALA A 598 -0.58 9.25 -21.50
C ALA A 598 0.86 8.99 -21.08
N VAL A 599 1.12 7.94 -20.29
CA VAL A 599 2.45 7.70 -19.68
C VAL A 599 3.16 6.43 -20.18
N LYS A 600 2.46 5.52 -20.88
CA LYS A 600 2.97 4.19 -21.26
C LYS A 600 4.23 4.19 -22.14
N ASP A 601 4.47 5.28 -22.88
CA ASP A 601 5.63 5.42 -23.76
C ASP A 601 6.88 5.91 -23.03
N PHE A 602 6.77 6.17 -21.69
CA PHE A 602 7.84 6.74 -20.87
C PHE A 602 8.21 5.81 -19.74
N ASP A 603 9.50 5.76 -19.40
CA ASP A 603 10.06 4.84 -18.39
C ASP A 603 9.44 5.00 -17.01
N ILE A 604 9.00 6.22 -16.67
CA ILE A 604 8.31 6.54 -15.40
C ILE A 604 7.02 5.72 -15.17
N ALA A 605 6.44 5.15 -16.22
CA ALA A 605 5.26 4.27 -16.11
C ALA A 605 5.60 2.87 -15.62
N TYR A 606 6.87 2.47 -15.73
CA TYR A 606 7.27 1.08 -15.53
C TYR A 606 7.87 0.83 -14.15
N PRO A 607 7.47 -0.26 -13.49
CA PRO A 607 7.99 -0.63 -12.18
C PRO A 607 9.51 -0.79 -12.12
N VAL A 608 10.10 -1.25 -13.22
CA VAL A 608 11.55 -1.45 -13.35
C VAL A 608 12.33 -0.15 -13.14
N PHE A 609 11.88 0.94 -13.77
CA PHE A 609 12.51 2.25 -13.63
C PHE A 609 12.54 2.73 -12.16
N ALA A 610 11.42 2.57 -11.46
CA ALA A 610 11.34 2.95 -10.06
C ALA A 610 12.21 2.04 -9.17
N ALA A 611 12.21 0.74 -9.43
CA ALA A 611 12.96 -0.23 -8.65
C ALA A 611 14.48 -0.07 -8.82
N ASP A 612 14.94 0.19 -10.04
CA ASP A 612 16.36 0.47 -10.34
C ASP A 612 16.82 1.73 -9.59
N MET A 613 16.04 2.80 -9.67
CA MET A 613 16.34 4.03 -8.95
C MET A 613 16.35 3.83 -7.43
N ASP A 614 15.36 3.14 -6.87
CA ASP A 614 15.32 2.83 -5.43
C ASP A 614 16.52 1.96 -5.01
N ASN A 615 16.97 1.06 -5.89
CA ASN A 615 18.16 0.25 -5.63
C ASN A 615 19.44 1.12 -5.56
N ASN A 616 19.62 2.07 -6.50
CA ASN A 616 20.78 2.97 -6.50
C ASN A 616 20.75 3.93 -5.28
N ILE A 617 19.58 4.43 -4.89
CA ILE A 617 19.41 5.20 -3.66
C ILE A 617 19.85 4.37 -2.42
N LYS A 618 19.51 3.08 -2.38
CA LYS A 618 19.92 2.19 -1.29
C LYS A 618 21.41 1.91 -1.28
N LYS A 619 22.06 1.82 -2.43
CA LYS A 619 23.52 1.71 -2.48
C LYS A 619 24.19 2.91 -1.80
N VAL A 620 23.68 4.13 -2.01
CA VAL A 620 24.15 5.32 -1.30
C VAL A 620 23.90 5.20 0.20
N GLN A 621 22.69 4.77 0.61
CA GLN A 621 22.38 4.57 2.02
C GLN A 621 23.35 3.59 2.72
N ARG A 622 23.86 2.60 1.98
CA ARG A 622 24.83 1.60 2.48
C ARG A 622 26.29 2.02 2.34
N GLY A 623 26.56 3.16 1.72
CA GLY A 623 27.91 3.58 1.39
C GLY A 623 28.56 2.78 0.24
N GLU A 624 27.76 2.12 -0.59
CA GLU A 624 28.20 1.32 -1.74
C GLU A 624 28.26 2.14 -3.04
N ALA A 625 27.69 3.35 -3.04
CA ALA A 625 27.74 4.30 -4.16
C ALA A 625 27.80 5.74 -3.63
N GLU A 626 28.41 6.61 -4.43
CA GLU A 626 28.55 8.02 -4.11
C GLU A 626 27.28 8.82 -4.46
N TYR A 627 26.94 9.79 -3.62
CA TYR A 627 25.77 10.66 -3.81
C TYR A 627 25.78 11.36 -5.18
N GLU A 628 26.90 11.98 -5.55
CA GLU A 628 27.03 12.75 -6.80
C GLU A 628 26.85 11.87 -8.03
N GLN A 629 27.39 10.63 -8.00
CA GLN A 629 27.22 9.68 -9.08
C GLN A 629 25.73 9.38 -9.33
N VAL A 630 25.00 9.00 -8.25
CA VAL A 630 23.58 8.63 -8.38
C VAL A 630 22.71 9.83 -8.74
N MET A 631 23.05 11.05 -8.25
CA MET A 631 22.33 12.26 -8.68
C MET A 631 22.55 12.59 -10.15
N ASN A 632 23.73 12.38 -10.69
CA ASN A 632 24.01 12.55 -12.12
C ASN A 632 23.19 11.56 -12.97
N GLU A 633 23.12 10.28 -12.56
CA GLU A 633 22.25 9.30 -13.22
C GLU A 633 20.75 9.72 -13.19
N VAL A 634 20.29 10.31 -12.08
CA VAL A 634 18.93 10.87 -11.97
C VAL A 634 18.72 12.00 -12.97
N LEU A 635 19.69 12.91 -13.12
CA LEU A 635 19.61 14.04 -14.05
C LEU A 635 19.64 13.59 -15.50
N GLU A 636 20.48 12.62 -15.84
CA GLU A 636 20.54 12.03 -17.19
C GLU A 636 19.20 11.39 -17.58
N LYS A 637 18.65 10.51 -16.69
CA LYS A 637 17.33 9.90 -16.92
C LYS A 637 16.21 10.94 -17.03
N LEU A 638 16.28 12.04 -16.25
CA LEU A 638 15.34 13.15 -16.36
C LEU A 638 15.41 13.81 -17.72
N GLN A 639 16.61 14.09 -18.18
CA GLN A 639 16.84 14.73 -19.46
C GLN A 639 16.35 13.88 -20.64
N GLU A 640 16.67 12.58 -20.62
CA GLU A 640 16.14 11.62 -21.59
C GLU A 640 14.61 11.57 -21.60
N MET A 641 13.98 11.54 -20.43
CA MET A 641 12.51 11.54 -20.30
C MET A 641 11.92 12.82 -20.90
N CYS A 642 12.49 13.99 -20.56
CA CYS A 642 12.01 15.26 -21.09
C CYS A 642 12.17 15.34 -22.62
N GLN A 643 13.28 14.85 -23.17
CA GLN A 643 13.49 14.76 -24.63
C GLN A 643 12.45 13.83 -25.29
N LYS A 644 12.19 12.65 -24.72
CA LYS A 644 11.16 11.72 -25.23
C LYS A 644 9.75 12.32 -25.18
N ILE A 645 9.39 13.07 -24.13
CA ILE A 645 8.09 13.75 -24.07
C ILE A 645 8.02 14.83 -25.15
N GLY A 646 9.12 15.54 -25.37
CA GLY A 646 9.29 16.59 -26.35
C GLY A 646 8.63 17.91 -25.96
N GLN A 647 9.29 19.00 -26.31
CA GLN A 647 8.79 20.37 -26.21
C GLN A 647 9.33 21.14 -27.39
N ASP A 648 8.48 21.87 -28.09
CA ASP A 648 8.91 22.76 -29.18
C ASP A 648 9.33 24.12 -28.61
N PRO A 649 10.60 24.54 -28.74
CA PRO A 649 11.06 25.86 -28.29
C PRO A 649 10.28 27.01 -28.90
N ALA A 650 9.82 26.87 -30.16
CA ALA A 650 9.05 27.90 -30.85
C ALA A 650 7.66 28.07 -30.21
N GLU A 651 7.03 26.98 -29.71
CA GLU A 651 5.79 27.08 -28.95
C GLU A 651 6.00 27.81 -27.61
N VAL A 652 7.15 27.64 -26.98
CA VAL A 652 7.51 28.33 -25.74
C VAL A 652 7.66 29.81 -25.96
N GLU A 653 8.39 30.18 -27.03
CA GLU A 653 8.60 31.59 -27.42
C GLU A 653 7.27 32.25 -27.80
N ALA A 654 6.44 31.58 -28.57
CA ALA A 654 5.09 32.06 -28.93
C ALA A 654 4.21 32.25 -27.71
N GLU A 655 4.27 31.34 -26.72
CA GLU A 655 3.50 31.46 -25.48
C GLU A 655 4.02 32.61 -24.61
N LEU A 656 5.32 32.86 -24.58
CA LEU A 656 5.91 34.00 -23.86
C LEU A 656 5.54 35.33 -24.55
N ALA A 657 5.54 35.36 -25.89
CA ALA A 657 5.17 36.54 -26.67
C ALA A 657 3.67 36.80 -26.72
N SER A 658 2.83 35.83 -26.39
CA SER A 658 1.37 35.90 -26.53
C SER A 658 0.68 36.82 -25.56
N PHE A 659 1.38 37.39 -24.59
CA PHE A 659 0.75 38.25 -23.57
C PHE A 659 1.63 39.45 -23.18
N GLU A 660 1.23 40.64 -23.61
CA GLU A 660 1.79 41.89 -23.07
C GLU A 660 0.93 42.35 -21.88
N PRO A 661 1.57 42.63 -20.71
CA PRO A 661 0.86 43.15 -19.57
C PRO A 661 0.18 44.48 -19.89
N VAL A 662 -1.08 44.66 -19.49
CA VAL A 662 -1.86 45.88 -19.74
C VAL A 662 -2.14 46.58 -18.46
N GLN A 663 -1.76 47.84 -18.32
CA GLN A 663 -2.12 48.65 -17.18
C GLN A 663 -3.64 48.92 -17.20
N THR A 664 -4.27 48.73 -16.05
CA THR A 664 -5.68 49.01 -15.85
C THR A 664 -5.88 50.37 -15.22
N ASP A 665 -7.11 50.88 -15.24
CA ASP A 665 -7.51 52.07 -14.50
C ASP A 665 -7.80 51.80 -13.02
N ILE A 666 -7.66 50.56 -12.56
CA ILE A 666 -8.01 50.09 -11.24
C ILE A 666 -6.88 50.38 -10.25
N ARG A 667 -7.26 50.82 -9.05
CA ARG A 667 -6.33 51.15 -7.95
C ARG A 667 -6.35 50.05 -6.90
N CYS A 668 -5.17 49.63 -6.48
CA CYS A 668 -4.98 48.63 -5.43
C CYS A 668 -5.51 49.10 -4.08
N ILE A 669 -6.35 48.31 -3.45
CA ILE A 669 -6.93 48.58 -2.13
C ILE A 669 -5.88 48.73 -1.03
N LYS A 670 -4.72 48.06 -1.17
CA LYS A 670 -3.64 48.05 -0.20
C LYS A 670 -2.80 49.35 -0.22
N CYS A 671 -2.47 49.85 -1.42
CA CYS A 671 -1.49 50.97 -1.53
C CYS A 671 -1.88 52.07 -2.53
N GLY A 672 -3.03 51.98 -3.20
CA GLY A 672 -3.47 52.95 -4.20
C GLY A 672 -2.69 52.88 -5.54
N GLY A 673 -1.71 51.98 -5.69
CA GLY A 673 -0.96 51.82 -6.89
C GLY A 673 -1.83 51.27 -8.05
N VAL A 674 -1.38 51.43 -9.31
CA VAL A 674 -2.10 50.97 -10.49
C VAL A 674 -2.05 49.43 -10.52
N MET A 675 -3.18 48.79 -10.82
CA MET A 675 -3.24 47.37 -11.11
C MET A 675 -2.92 47.10 -12.59
N GLU A 676 -2.06 46.13 -12.83
CA GLU A 676 -1.69 45.69 -14.15
C GLU A 676 -2.32 44.31 -14.42
N GLU A 677 -2.90 44.13 -15.58
CA GLU A 677 -3.47 42.89 -16.02
C GLU A 677 -2.35 41.96 -16.50
N GLN A 678 -2.15 40.85 -15.80
CA GLN A 678 -1.27 39.75 -16.15
C GLN A 678 -2.08 38.59 -16.71
N LYS A 679 -1.42 37.63 -17.34
CA LYS A 679 -2.11 36.47 -17.96
C LYS A 679 -3.05 35.73 -16.99
N LYS A 680 -2.64 35.50 -15.75
CA LYS A 680 -3.39 34.70 -14.75
C LYS A 680 -3.89 35.49 -13.55
N HIS A 681 -3.43 36.70 -13.37
CA HIS A 681 -3.78 37.53 -12.22
C HIS A 681 -3.69 39.01 -12.60
N TYR A 682 -4.22 39.86 -11.73
CA TYR A 682 -3.96 41.28 -11.72
C TYR A 682 -2.94 41.57 -10.64
N GLN A 683 -1.94 42.40 -10.95
CA GLN A 683 -0.84 42.68 -10.03
C GLN A 683 -0.70 44.20 -9.83
N CYS A 684 -0.56 44.63 -8.58
CA CYS A 684 -0.27 46.03 -8.29
C CYS A 684 1.21 46.35 -8.59
N LEU A 685 1.43 47.39 -9.40
CA LEU A 685 2.77 47.88 -9.72
C LEU A 685 3.49 48.53 -8.53
N GLY A 686 2.71 49.03 -7.53
CA GLY A 686 3.27 49.73 -6.35
C GLY A 686 3.72 48.78 -5.25
N CYS A 687 2.91 47.78 -4.89
CA CYS A 687 3.17 46.90 -3.75
C CYS A 687 3.23 45.42 -4.06
N GLY A 688 3.04 45.03 -5.33
CA GLY A 688 3.10 43.61 -5.78
C GLY A 688 1.90 42.76 -5.33
N ALA A 689 0.85 43.33 -4.72
CA ALA A 689 -0.37 42.59 -4.36
C ALA A 689 -1.03 41.98 -5.62
N ARG A 690 -1.58 40.77 -5.48
CA ARG A 690 -2.10 40.02 -6.63
C ARG A 690 -3.54 39.53 -6.39
N VAL A 691 -4.39 39.68 -7.40
CA VAL A 691 -5.71 39.08 -7.45
C VAL A 691 -5.78 38.13 -8.63
N TYR A 692 -5.96 36.84 -8.39
CA TYR A 692 -5.99 35.84 -9.47
C TYR A 692 -7.29 35.93 -10.27
N LYS A 693 -7.21 35.82 -11.60
CA LYS A 693 -8.34 35.80 -12.52
C LYS A 693 -9.24 34.58 -12.34
N ASN A 694 -8.73 33.51 -11.77
CA ASN A 694 -9.51 32.33 -11.37
C ASN A 694 -9.22 31.99 -9.92
N ILE A 695 -10.23 32.03 -9.07
CA ILE A 695 -10.16 31.66 -7.67
C ILE A 695 -11.09 30.47 -7.43
N SER A 696 -10.54 29.29 -7.27
CA SER A 696 -11.29 28.05 -6.97
C SER A 696 -12.44 27.80 -7.97
N GLY A 697 -12.25 28.08 -9.25
CA GLY A 697 -13.23 27.90 -10.32
C GLY A 697 -14.11 29.11 -10.62
N ALA A 698 -14.07 30.16 -9.80
CA ALA A 698 -14.75 31.41 -10.10
C ALA A 698 -13.82 32.36 -10.89
N GLU A 699 -14.32 32.93 -11.97
CA GLU A 699 -13.58 33.88 -12.79
C GLU A 699 -13.74 35.31 -12.27
N ILE A 700 -12.63 36.02 -12.20
CA ILE A 700 -12.53 37.41 -11.78
C ILE A 700 -12.13 38.25 -13.00
N ASP A 701 -13.08 38.91 -13.58
CA ASP A 701 -12.87 39.86 -14.67
C ASP A 701 -12.53 41.29 -14.15
N LEU A 702 -12.28 42.21 -15.06
CA LEU A 702 -11.94 43.60 -14.71
C LEU A 702 -13.10 44.34 -13.98
N GLU A 703 -14.37 44.02 -14.31
CA GLU A 703 -15.48 44.64 -13.65
C GLU A 703 -15.61 44.19 -12.19
N LEU A 704 -15.45 42.89 -11.96
CA LEU A 704 -15.42 42.34 -10.62
C LEU A 704 -14.18 42.78 -9.84
N LEU A 705 -13.01 42.83 -10.47
CA LEU A 705 -11.80 43.35 -9.83
C LEU A 705 -12.01 44.79 -9.37
N ARG A 706 -12.64 45.66 -10.18
CA ARG A 706 -12.91 47.06 -9.81
C ARG A 706 -13.77 47.15 -8.56
N LYS A 707 -14.81 46.31 -8.44
CA LYS A 707 -15.65 46.22 -7.22
C LYS A 707 -14.84 45.80 -6.00
N LEU A 708 -14.04 44.75 -6.16
CA LEU A 708 -13.21 44.17 -5.08
C LEU A 708 -12.15 45.17 -4.57
N GLU A 709 -11.45 45.84 -5.48
CA GLU A 709 -10.43 46.85 -5.15
C GLU A 709 -11.05 48.16 -4.58
N ALA A 710 -12.31 48.43 -4.88
CA ALA A 710 -13.07 49.50 -4.22
C ALA A 710 -13.56 49.14 -2.79
N GLY A 711 -13.19 47.92 -2.32
CA GLY A 711 -13.59 47.43 -1.01
C GLY A 711 -15.02 46.84 -0.97
N GLU A 712 -15.65 46.70 -2.12
CA GLU A 712 -16.99 46.13 -2.23
C GLU A 712 -16.94 44.60 -2.22
N GLN A 713 -18.02 43.97 -1.84
CA GLN A 713 -18.22 42.53 -1.90
C GLN A 713 -18.79 42.15 -3.26
N SER A 714 -18.28 41.06 -3.85
CA SER A 714 -18.85 40.46 -5.05
C SER A 714 -20.26 39.92 -4.77
N GLY A 715 -21.06 39.71 -5.82
CA GLY A 715 -22.19 38.80 -5.73
C GLY A 715 -21.76 37.36 -5.38
N TYR A 716 -22.76 36.49 -5.11
CA TYR A 716 -22.44 35.07 -4.83
C TYR A 716 -21.97 34.36 -6.10
N LEU A 717 -20.69 33.99 -6.16
CA LEU A 717 -20.03 33.24 -7.23
C LEU A 717 -20.08 31.76 -6.97
N ASN A 718 -19.87 30.95 -8.03
CA ASN A 718 -19.79 29.51 -7.95
C ASN A 718 -18.32 29.11 -7.83
N PHE A 719 -17.98 28.38 -6.78
CA PHE A 719 -16.64 27.87 -6.51
C PHE A 719 -16.63 26.35 -6.52
N GLN A 720 -15.44 25.78 -6.61
CA GLN A 720 -15.19 24.36 -6.41
C GLN A 720 -14.26 24.15 -5.21
N SER A 721 -14.67 23.27 -4.29
CA SER A 721 -13.82 22.87 -3.17
C SER A 721 -12.61 22.05 -3.65
N ARG A 722 -11.59 21.83 -2.82
CA ARG A 722 -10.47 20.94 -3.12
C ARG A 722 -10.90 19.51 -3.48
N ALA A 723 -12.06 19.08 -3.01
CA ALA A 723 -12.67 17.79 -3.33
C ALA A 723 -13.55 17.81 -4.59
N GLY A 724 -13.54 18.90 -5.39
CA GLY A 724 -14.35 19.08 -6.60
C GLY A 724 -15.84 19.34 -6.35
N LYS A 725 -16.27 19.54 -5.10
CA LYS A 725 -17.67 19.83 -4.79
C LYS A 725 -17.98 21.31 -5.02
N PRO A 726 -19.07 21.66 -5.76
CA PRO A 726 -19.44 23.04 -5.97
C PRO A 726 -19.99 23.65 -4.68
N PHE A 727 -19.70 24.94 -4.47
CA PHE A 727 -20.28 25.75 -3.41
C PHE A 727 -20.38 27.20 -3.83
N ARG A 728 -21.16 28.03 -3.13
CA ARG A 728 -21.34 29.44 -3.42
C ARG A 728 -20.84 30.31 -2.26
N ALA A 729 -20.09 31.32 -2.60
CA ALA A 729 -19.62 32.36 -1.67
C ALA A 729 -19.52 33.69 -2.40
N ALA A 730 -19.45 34.78 -1.68
CA ALA A 730 -19.01 36.05 -2.24
C ALA A 730 -17.53 36.26 -1.96
N LEU A 731 -16.85 37.08 -2.75
CA LEU A 731 -15.47 37.51 -2.54
C LEU A 731 -15.43 38.93 -2.00
N LYS A 732 -14.45 39.19 -1.15
CA LYS A 732 -14.05 40.50 -0.71
C LYS A 732 -12.52 40.52 -0.58
N LEU A 733 -11.85 41.63 -0.88
CA LEU A 733 -10.45 41.82 -0.54
C LEU A 733 -10.35 42.38 0.88
N ASP A 734 -9.36 41.91 1.62
CA ASP A 734 -8.98 42.50 2.89
C ASP A 734 -8.05 43.71 2.68
N GLU A 735 -7.67 44.37 3.76
CA GLU A 735 -6.77 45.56 3.76
C GLU A 735 -5.36 45.22 3.21
N GLN A 736 -4.99 43.94 3.10
CA GLN A 736 -3.74 43.49 2.52
C GLN A 736 -3.89 43.16 1.00
N GLY A 737 -5.09 43.25 0.44
CA GLY A 737 -5.42 42.91 -0.94
C GLY A 737 -5.56 41.39 -1.15
N GLU A 738 -5.72 40.61 -0.09
CA GLU A 738 -5.93 39.16 -0.19
C GLU A 738 -7.41 38.81 -0.33
N ALA A 739 -7.74 37.89 -1.23
CA ALA A 739 -9.12 37.50 -1.49
C ALA A 739 -9.69 36.63 -0.36
N GLN A 740 -10.72 37.10 0.29
CA GLN A 740 -11.45 36.44 1.36
C GLN A 740 -12.82 35.96 0.86
N MET A 741 -13.16 34.70 1.14
CA MET A 741 -14.48 34.16 0.84
C MET A 741 -15.47 34.54 1.93
N VAL A 742 -16.57 35.18 1.56
CA VAL A 742 -17.67 35.55 2.45
C VAL A 742 -18.84 34.60 2.20
N PHE A 743 -19.15 33.81 3.21
CA PHE A 743 -20.22 32.84 3.13
C PHE A 743 -21.55 33.45 3.56
N PHE A 744 -22.66 32.92 3.01
CA PHE A 744 -23.98 33.31 3.38
C PHE A 744 -24.25 33.04 4.86
N GLU A 745 -24.68 34.06 5.57
CA GLU A 745 -25.17 33.96 6.94
C GLU A 745 -26.46 34.81 7.10
N GLU A 746 -27.51 34.15 7.57
CA GLU A 746 -28.78 34.83 7.86
C GLU A 746 -29.24 34.50 9.28
N THR A 747 -29.68 35.49 10.02
CA THR A 747 -30.26 35.27 11.34
C THR A 747 -31.68 34.74 11.19
N VAL A 748 -31.91 33.55 11.73
CA VAL A 748 -33.23 32.87 11.72
C VAL A 748 -33.64 32.46 13.13
N LYS A 749 -34.88 32.03 13.31
CA LYS A 749 -35.32 31.40 14.57
C LYS A 749 -34.95 29.92 14.60
N CYS A 750 -34.42 29.49 15.73
CA CYS A 750 -34.15 28.08 15.96
C CYS A 750 -35.46 27.31 16.03
N PRO A 751 -35.69 26.27 15.23
CA PRO A 751 -36.96 25.54 15.24
C PRO A 751 -37.27 24.88 16.58
N LYS A 752 -36.25 24.50 17.35
CA LYS A 752 -36.43 23.86 18.66
C LYS A 752 -36.72 24.86 19.79
N CYS A 753 -35.93 25.93 19.92
CA CYS A 753 -36.02 26.81 21.08
C CYS A 753 -36.58 28.22 20.72
N GLN A 754 -36.91 28.49 19.48
CA GLN A 754 -37.45 29.72 18.92
C GLN A 754 -36.57 30.98 19.15
N LYS A 755 -35.34 30.79 19.65
CA LYS A 755 -34.36 31.86 19.86
C LYS A 755 -33.46 32.02 18.63
N LYS A 756 -32.59 33.04 18.66
CA LYS A 756 -31.72 33.39 17.55
C LYS A 756 -30.81 32.20 17.17
N ALA A 757 -30.83 31.82 15.89
CA ALA A 757 -29.91 30.84 15.24
C ALA A 757 -29.36 31.46 13.97
N VAL A 758 -28.34 30.84 13.39
CA VAL A 758 -27.71 31.26 12.14
C VAL A 758 -27.94 30.20 11.08
N LEU A 759 -28.54 30.58 9.94
CA LEU A 759 -28.60 29.78 8.73
C LEU A 759 -27.41 30.16 7.85
N ASN A 760 -26.57 29.20 7.56
CA ASN A 760 -25.39 29.33 6.70
C ASN A 760 -25.31 28.21 5.68
N GLN A 761 -24.20 28.09 4.93
CA GLN A 761 -24.00 27.05 3.92
C GLN A 761 -24.06 25.61 4.46
N TRP A 762 -23.92 25.38 5.72
CA TRP A 762 -23.96 24.06 6.34
C TRP A 762 -25.34 23.71 6.90
N GLY A 763 -26.17 24.72 7.21
CA GLY A 763 -27.48 24.54 7.80
C GLY A 763 -27.82 25.58 8.84
N VAL A 764 -28.66 25.23 9.79
CA VAL A 764 -29.10 26.09 10.89
C VAL A 764 -28.42 25.71 12.18
N PHE A 765 -27.79 26.69 12.84
CA PHE A 765 -27.02 26.48 14.06
C PHE A 765 -27.51 27.41 15.18
N CYS A 766 -28.02 26.82 16.24
CA CYS A 766 -28.46 27.59 17.41
C CYS A 766 -27.29 27.96 18.29
N GLY A 767 -27.05 29.26 18.48
CA GLY A 767 -25.99 29.80 19.33
C GLY A 767 -26.26 29.71 20.85
N ILE A 768 -27.40 29.22 21.27
CA ILE A 768 -27.79 29.12 22.68
C ILE A 768 -27.17 27.85 23.28
N LYS A 769 -26.20 27.97 24.18
CA LYS A 769 -25.48 26.85 24.78
C LYS A 769 -26.35 25.72 25.37
N LYS A 770 -27.49 26.10 25.98
CA LYS A 770 -28.47 25.14 26.55
C LYS A 770 -29.31 24.41 25.48
N CYS A 771 -29.44 24.97 24.27
CA CYS A 771 -30.17 24.34 23.17
C CYS A 771 -29.22 23.55 22.25
N GLY A 772 -28.19 24.20 21.71
CA GLY A 772 -27.15 23.61 20.86
C GLY A 772 -27.67 22.91 19.59
N HIS A 773 -28.94 23.16 19.21
CA HIS A 773 -29.59 22.45 18.11
C HIS A 773 -28.94 22.78 16.77
N LYS A 774 -28.77 21.75 15.90
CA LYS A 774 -28.13 21.87 14.59
C LYS A 774 -28.95 21.12 13.55
N ILE A 775 -29.25 21.76 12.44
CA ILE A 775 -29.91 21.15 11.29
C ILE A 775 -29.00 21.31 10.10
N PHE A 776 -28.50 20.23 9.57
CA PHE A 776 -27.62 20.25 8.40
C PHE A 776 -28.45 20.30 7.11
N ARG A 777 -28.00 21.06 6.12
CA ARG A 777 -28.65 21.13 4.80
C ARG A 777 -28.63 19.79 4.05
N SER A 778 -27.62 18.97 4.28
CA SER A 778 -27.54 17.62 3.71
C SER A 778 -28.30 16.63 4.59
N PHE A 779 -29.34 16.01 4.06
CA PHE A 779 -30.12 14.99 4.76
C PHE A 779 -30.58 13.89 3.80
N CYS A 780 -30.24 12.64 4.12
CA CYS A 780 -30.58 11.46 3.31
C CYS A 780 -30.26 11.61 1.82
N GLY A 781 -29.07 12.15 1.50
CA GLY A 781 -28.59 12.32 0.12
C GLY A 781 -29.18 13.51 -0.65
N HIS A 782 -30.07 14.30 -0.03
CA HIS A 782 -30.57 15.56 -0.57
C HIS A 782 -29.88 16.75 0.12
N ASP A 783 -29.44 17.73 -0.68
CA ASP A 783 -28.87 19.00 -0.22
C ASP A 783 -29.91 20.11 -0.38
N PHE A 784 -30.62 20.49 0.70
CA PHE A 784 -31.62 21.53 0.68
C PHE A 784 -31.03 22.87 0.24
N SER A 785 -31.69 23.54 -0.71
CA SER A 785 -31.43 24.94 -1.09
C SER A 785 -31.79 25.90 0.06
N TYR A 786 -31.34 27.15 0.00
CA TYR A 786 -31.73 28.15 1.00
C TYR A 786 -33.21 28.41 1.03
N PRO A 787 -33.94 28.52 -0.11
CA PRO A 787 -35.42 28.66 -0.11
C PRO A 787 -36.11 27.47 0.56
N GLU A 788 -35.64 26.23 0.29
CA GLU A 788 -36.22 25.03 0.91
C GLU A 788 -35.97 25.03 2.42
N MET A 789 -34.74 25.42 2.87
CA MET A 789 -34.45 25.55 4.29
C MET A 789 -35.37 26.59 4.97
N LYS A 790 -35.65 27.71 4.32
CA LYS A 790 -36.61 28.72 4.82
C LYS A 790 -38.01 28.14 4.89
N THR A 791 -38.47 27.44 3.85
CA THR A 791 -39.78 26.76 3.83
C THR A 791 -39.94 25.82 5.02
N LEU A 792 -38.87 25.00 5.33
CA LEU A 792 -38.88 24.12 6.48
C LEU A 792 -38.88 24.87 7.81
N LEU A 793 -38.10 25.96 7.93
CA LEU A 793 -38.05 26.80 9.13
C LEU A 793 -39.38 27.55 9.37
N ASP A 794 -40.16 27.81 8.32
CA ASP A 794 -41.50 28.37 8.42
C ASP A 794 -42.57 27.32 8.76
N GLY A 795 -42.17 26.06 9.05
CA GLY A 795 -43.05 24.96 9.41
C GLY A 795 -43.85 24.36 8.22
N ARG A 796 -43.37 24.62 7.00
CA ARG A 796 -43.98 24.06 5.76
C ARG A 796 -43.19 22.86 5.26
N GLU A 797 -43.81 22.03 4.43
CA GLU A 797 -43.24 20.83 3.85
C GLU A 797 -42.40 21.13 2.59
N VAL A 798 -41.38 20.35 2.36
CA VAL A 798 -40.58 20.32 1.13
C VAL A 798 -40.63 18.92 0.54
N SER A 799 -40.96 18.80 -0.77
CA SER A 799 -40.96 17.52 -1.49
C SER A 799 -39.67 17.38 -2.31
N ALA A 800 -38.90 16.35 -2.03
CA ALA A 800 -37.58 16.12 -2.69
C ALA A 800 -37.30 14.64 -2.88
N ASN A 801 -36.22 14.35 -3.63
CA ASN A 801 -35.71 13.00 -3.79
C ASN A 801 -34.62 12.75 -2.75
N PHE A 802 -34.72 11.60 -2.07
CA PHE A 802 -33.83 11.19 -1.00
C PHE A 802 -33.18 9.83 -1.29
N GLN A 803 -32.19 9.44 -0.51
CA GLN A 803 -31.57 8.12 -0.54
C GLN A 803 -31.72 7.43 0.81
N SER A 804 -32.18 6.17 0.78
CA SER A 804 -32.23 5.33 1.98
C SER A 804 -30.81 4.91 2.43
N LYS A 805 -30.68 4.37 3.63
CA LYS A 805 -29.42 3.80 4.14
C LYS A 805 -28.87 2.67 3.25
N SER A 806 -29.72 2.03 2.46
CA SER A 806 -29.33 1.00 1.49
C SER A 806 -28.97 1.59 0.11
N GLY A 807 -28.99 2.92 -0.06
CA GLY A 807 -28.69 3.62 -1.33
C GLY A 807 -29.85 3.68 -2.33
N LYS A 808 -31.03 3.18 -1.97
CA LYS A 808 -32.22 3.21 -2.85
C LYS A 808 -32.81 4.62 -2.85
N ALA A 809 -33.04 5.19 -4.04
CA ALA A 809 -33.69 6.49 -4.19
C ALA A 809 -35.19 6.39 -3.90
N PHE A 810 -35.74 7.38 -3.22
CA PHE A 810 -37.16 7.53 -2.99
C PHE A 810 -37.55 9.02 -2.97
N ARG A 811 -38.82 9.33 -3.25
CA ARG A 811 -39.38 10.68 -3.15
C ARG A 811 -40.28 10.76 -1.92
N ALA A 812 -40.15 11.82 -1.14
CA ALA A 812 -40.97 12.03 0.04
C ALA A 812 -41.12 13.51 0.32
N LYS A 813 -42.13 13.85 1.11
CA LYS A 813 -42.28 15.15 1.75
C LYS A 813 -41.56 15.13 3.08
N VAL A 814 -40.82 16.20 3.40
CA VAL A 814 -40.11 16.37 4.66
C VAL A 814 -40.51 17.68 5.33
N HIS A 815 -40.66 17.64 6.63
CA HIS A 815 -40.88 18.83 7.48
C HIS A 815 -40.00 18.73 8.74
N LEU A 816 -39.96 19.82 9.52
CA LEU A 816 -39.32 19.81 10.83
C LEU A 816 -40.38 19.52 11.90
N ASN A 817 -40.09 18.52 12.76
CA ASN A 817 -40.97 18.21 13.88
C ASN A 817 -40.85 19.25 15.03
N ALA A 818 -41.58 19.04 16.12
CA ALA A 818 -41.56 19.95 17.29
C ALA A 818 -40.19 20.09 17.95
N ASP A 819 -39.33 19.08 17.82
CA ASP A 819 -37.91 19.14 18.30
C ASP A 819 -36.98 19.83 17.30
N GLY A 820 -37.46 20.18 16.11
CA GLY A 820 -36.71 20.81 15.02
C GLY A 820 -35.89 19.82 14.17
N ASP A 821 -36.17 18.52 14.25
CA ASP A 821 -35.50 17.49 13.47
C ASP A 821 -36.30 17.14 12.22
N TYR A 822 -35.63 16.69 11.15
CA TYR A 822 -36.27 16.24 9.93
C TYR A 822 -37.15 15.04 10.15
N THR A 823 -38.37 15.10 9.63
CA THR A 823 -39.36 14.00 9.65
C THR A 823 -39.96 13.84 8.24
N PHE A 824 -40.01 12.59 7.77
CA PHE A 824 -40.63 12.24 6.51
C PHE A 824 -42.14 12.01 6.64
N ASP A 825 -42.90 12.55 5.73
CA ASP A 825 -44.30 12.18 5.49
C ASP A 825 -44.39 11.29 4.24
N PHE A 826 -44.79 10.04 4.44
CA PHE A 826 -45.02 9.11 3.35
C PHE A 826 -46.53 8.99 3.07
N THR A 827 -46.95 9.24 1.84
CA THR A 827 -48.26 8.82 1.37
C THR A 827 -48.30 7.29 1.22
N GLN A 828 -49.49 6.67 1.24
CA GLN A 828 -49.61 5.18 1.22
C GLN A 828 -48.94 4.50 0.00
N GLU A 829 -48.66 5.25 -1.08
CA GLU A 829 -47.99 4.77 -2.31
C GLU A 829 -46.44 4.96 -2.28
N GLU A 830 -45.88 5.70 -1.32
CA GLU A 830 -44.46 6.14 -1.31
C GLU A 830 -43.58 5.47 -0.24
N ARG A 831 -44.03 4.40 0.42
CA ARG A 831 -43.23 3.68 1.40
C ARG A 831 -42.11 2.90 0.68
N PRO A 832 -40.81 3.08 1.09
CA PRO A 832 -39.65 2.49 0.43
C PRO A 832 -39.57 0.97 0.51
#